data_3e5d83fb10a9d3fc2c1e168b9bdc3aba
#
_entry.id   3e5d83fb10a9d3fc2c1e168b9bdc3aba
#
_cell.length_a   1.000
_cell.length_b   1.000
_cell.length_c   1.000
_cell.angle_alpha   90.00
_cell.angle_beta   90.00
_cell.angle_gamma   90.00
#
_symmetry.space_group_name_H-M   'P 1'
#
loop_
_entity.id
_entity.type
_entity.pdbx_description
1 polymer ?
#
loop_
_entity_poly.entity_id
_entity_poly.type
_entity_poly.pdbx_seq_one_letter_code
_entity_poly.pdbx_strand_id
1 'polypeptide(L)'
;MTIEETTYAKILAKKAKECPDRVAFCSEGQCYTYAELDKITDVFAAKIIGFGIKKNDHVALWGYNCANWFVTYLSIIKAGAVAVLLNYSLPVKDLADLMELTDAKFIFYGNNRETSKDVDAAVKLAELSKLSKDKMFNFSGEAFDFKTYLNDSIDTSAVKAITESDNPRRDAIIIFTTGTTALPKAVLLSQYGVINDGIGYGDKYKDARGESICNTLPMFHSFGLMVVTLYLHDAKTVYLHELIKPEEIVKIVDKYHTPDMSGVGAVYTALVEHPDFDIKVIPSVRICLIGGSVSTPAFLMRLEEKFTHATFLNGYGQTEASPALSMSSPTDSIEKRATSVGSLLEGGEIKIWTKEKGFMSTGEVGEVVARGYYLMNGYYKLPKEKQSIDDEGWLHTGDLGYVDEDNFLHLTGRIKDIIIKSGENISPIEIEQKIIENECIKEVKVMGAPHPVTSESVEACIVLYDGKTFDEEAMIAELKTKISKFKIPSHFFIFDSFPLLGNGKLDQRGLKELMLKRLKKLRLEHKIEKGFHVNTTTVDNDELAVTPVLGLIGTFAKEIKFSEKRTDQILEAVKAMLEERILNAYTDVGQITIQIHLFKECMRIQFRDQGDKYFVEDDENAKNTAKTILKYVSNYKTEKDSKGVSTYSMDFNWENGFNIVDFLADK
;
A
#
# COMPACT_ATOMS: atom_id res chain seq x y z
N MET A 1 32.58 -11.92 1.44
CA MET A 1 32.17 -11.34 0.15
C MET A 1 33.31 -10.61 -0.55
N THR A 2 33.45 -10.74 -1.88
CA THR A 2 34.36 -9.92 -2.69
C THR A 2 33.53 -8.90 -3.45
N ILE A 3 33.82 -7.61 -3.25
CA ILE A 3 33.16 -6.51 -3.98
C ILE A 3 33.78 -6.41 -5.37
N GLU A 4 32.97 -6.40 -6.44
CA GLU A 4 33.40 -6.38 -7.83
C GLU A 4 33.16 -5.02 -8.49
N GLU A 5 34.18 -4.48 -9.17
CA GLU A 5 34.06 -3.33 -10.09
C GLU A 5 33.67 -3.81 -11.50
N THR A 6 32.43 -4.23 -11.66
CA THR A 6 31.95 -4.88 -12.89
C THR A 6 30.62 -4.27 -13.37
N THR A 7 30.21 -4.64 -14.60
CA THR A 7 28.97 -4.24 -15.24
C THR A 7 28.23 -5.46 -15.78
N TYR A 8 26.92 -5.34 -16.07
CA TYR A 8 26.15 -6.41 -16.71
C TYR A 8 26.79 -6.89 -18.02
N ALA A 9 27.30 -5.97 -18.84
CA ALA A 9 27.97 -6.32 -20.08
C ALA A 9 29.20 -7.20 -19.86
N LYS A 10 30.04 -6.87 -18.86
CA LYS A 10 31.23 -7.67 -18.51
C LYS A 10 30.86 -9.04 -17.93
N ILE A 11 29.82 -9.10 -17.09
CA ILE A 11 29.31 -10.37 -16.55
C ILE A 11 28.83 -11.27 -17.67
N LEU A 12 27.96 -10.78 -18.56
CA LEU A 12 27.43 -11.58 -19.69
C LEU A 12 28.51 -12.05 -20.61
N ALA A 13 29.43 -11.17 -21.03
CA ALA A 13 30.55 -11.53 -21.89
C ALA A 13 31.47 -12.59 -21.24
N LYS A 14 31.68 -12.54 -19.93
CA LYS A 14 32.42 -13.55 -19.18
C LYS A 14 31.67 -14.88 -19.18
N LYS A 15 30.37 -14.88 -18.83
CA LYS A 15 29.56 -16.11 -18.74
C LYS A 15 29.29 -16.74 -20.11
N ALA A 16 29.13 -15.93 -21.15
CA ALA A 16 29.04 -16.42 -22.53
C ALA A 16 30.28 -17.21 -22.99
N LYS A 17 31.47 -16.93 -22.42
CA LYS A 17 32.71 -17.69 -22.65
C LYS A 17 32.84 -18.89 -21.76
N GLU A 18 32.48 -18.77 -20.46
CA GLU A 18 32.64 -19.81 -19.46
C GLU A 18 31.62 -20.96 -19.61
N CYS A 19 30.36 -20.61 -19.95
CA CYS A 19 29.24 -21.56 -20.04
C CYS A 19 28.26 -21.19 -21.17
N PRO A 20 28.70 -21.19 -22.43
CA PRO A 20 27.95 -20.66 -23.59
C PRO A 20 26.57 -21.28 -23.77
N ASP A 21 26.47 -22.59 -23.59
CA ASP A 21 25.26 -23.39 -23.84
C ASP A 21 24.31 -23.47 -22.64
N ARG A 22 24.72 -22.94 -21.46
CA ARG A 22 23.86 -22.92 -20.29
C ARG A 22 22.73 -21.93 -20.49
N VAL A 23 21.50 -22.34 -20.15
CA VAL A 23 20.34 -21.44 -20.17
C VAL A 23 20.51 -20.39 -19.08
N ALA A 24 20.51 -19.12 -19.47
CA ALA A 24 20.58 -18.00 -18.57
C ALA A 24 19.18 -17.59 -18.08
N PHE A 25 18.20 -17.61 -19.02
CA PHE A 25 16.92 -17.01 -18.78
C PHE A 25 15.82 -17.69 -19.61
N CYS A 26 14.67 -17.93 -19.00
CA CYS A 26 13.53 -18.56 -19.66
C CYS A 26 12.23 -17.86 -19.24
N SER A 27 11.40 -17.47 -20.18
CA SER A 27 10.05 -16.94 -19.94
C SER A 27 9.09 -17.51 -20.97
N GLU A 28 8.00 -18.14 -20.52
CA GLU A 28 6.92 -18.69 -21.37
C GLU A 28 7.42 -19.57 -22.55
N GLY A 29 8.48 -20.35 -22.30
CA GLY A 29 9.07 -21.23 -23.30
C GLY A 29 10.12 -20.56 -24.21
N GLN A 30 10.28 -19.25 -24.16
CA GLN A 30 11.40 -18.55 -24.79
C GLN A 30 12.62 -18.59 -23.85
N CYS A 31 13.60 -19.39 -24.21
CA CYS A 31 14.82 -19.53 -23.43
C CYS A 31 16.02 -19.00 -24.22
N TYR A 32 16.95 -18.39 -23.50
CA TYR A 32 18.21 -17.89 -24.04
C TYR A 32 19.39 -18.48 -23.28
N THR A 33 20.36 -19.01 -23.96
CA THR A 33 21.65 -19.38 -23.35
C THR A 33 22.47 -18.14 -23.02
N TYR A 34 23.55 -18.29 -22.26
CA TYR A 34 24.45 -17.16 -21.97
C TYR A 34 25.07 -16.59 -23.23
N ALA A 35 25.50 -17.44 -24.20
CA ALA A 35 26.03 -16.98 -25.45
C ALA A 35 24.98 -16.23 -26.32
N GLU A 36 23.76 -16.76 -26.40
CA GLU A 36 22.64 -16.11 -27.09
C GLU A 36 22.29 -14.76 -26.47
N LEU A 37 22.13 -14.73 -25.13
CA LEU A 37 21.75 -13.52 -24.39
C LEU A 37 22.80 -12.41 -24.58
N ASP A 38 24.09 -12.73 -24.48
CA ASP A 38 25.15 -11.75 -24.66
C ASP A 38 25.13 -11.18 -26.09
N LYS A 39 25.07 -12.04 -27.12
CA LYS A 39 25.03 -11.63 -28.52
C LYS A 39 23.81 -10.80 -28.87
N ILE A 40 22.63 -11.26 -28.47
CA ILE A 40 21.35 -10.56 -28.72
C ILE A 40 21.34 -9.18 -28.10
N THR A 41 21.81 -9.08 -26.85
CA THR A 41 21.84 -7.79 -26.15
C THR A 41 22.88 -6.84 -26.72
N ASP A 42 23.98 -7.31 -27.26
CA ASP A 42 24.95 -6.48 -28.02
C ASP A 42 24.35 -5.94 -29.31
N VAL A 43 23.71 -6.82 -30.10
CA VAL A 43 23.06 -6.42 -31.36
C VAL A 43 21.94 -5.42 -31.09
N PHE A 44 21.11 -5.67 -30.08
CA PHE A 44 20.01 -4.76 -29.78
C PHE A 44 20.49 -3.43 -29.16
N ALA A 45 21.55 -3.44 -28.36
CA ALA A 45 22.21 -2.22 -27.91
C ALA A 45 22.72 -1.36 -29.06
N ALA A 46 23.33 -1.99 -30.10
CA ALA A 46 23.74 -1.27 -31.29
C ALA A 46 22.55 -0.67 -32.06
N LYS A 47 21.43 -1.37 -32.17
CA LYS A 47 20.17 -0.82 -32.71
C LYS A 47 19.63 0.35 -31.89
N ILE A 48 19.64 0.24 -30.55
CA ILE A 48 19.24 1.32 -29.62
C ILE A 48 20.07 2.59 -29.86
N ILE A 49 21.39 2.44 -30.03
CA ILE A 49 22.28 3.57 -30.42
C ILE A 49 21.86 4.12 -31.76
N GLY A 50 21.55 3.25 -32.73
CA GLY A 50 21.06 3.63 -34.06
C GLY A 50 19.73 4.41 -34.04
N PHE A 51 18.87 4.22 -33.06
CA PHE A 51 17.66 5.01 -32.86
C PHE A 51 17.96 6.42 -32.31
N GLY A 52 19.21 6.77 -32.08
CA GLY A 52 19.64 8.08 -31.58
C GLY A 52 19.71 8.20 -30.06
N ILE A 53 19.54 7.08 -29.34
CA ILE A 53 19.72 7.02 -27.87
C ILE A 53 21.22 7.14 -27.56
N LYS A 54 21.56 8.04 -26.65
CA LYS A 54 22.93 8.38 -26.28
C LYS A 54 23.22 7.91 -24.83
N LYS A 55 24.51 7.85 -24.51
CA LYS A 55 24.95 7.58 -23.12
C LYS A 55 24.29 8.55 -22.15
N ASN A 56 23.81 8.02 -21.04
CA ASN A 56 23.06 8.72 -19.98
C ASN A 56 21.68 9.28 -20.39
N ASP A 57 21.18 8.99 -21.60
CA ASP A 57 19.77 9.26 -21.90
C ASP A 57 18.87 8.37 -21.04
N HIS A 58 17.79 8.93 -20.53
CA HIS A 58 16.77 8.20 -19.78
C HIS A 58 15.79 7.55 -20.75
N VAL A 59 15.69 6.24 -20.65
CA VAL A 59 14.87 5.39 -21.52
C VAL A 59 13.86 4.63 -20.68
N ALA A 60 12.59 4.94 -20.85
CA ALA A 60 11.51 4.27 -20.11
C ALA A 60 11.34 2.84 -20.63
N LEU A 61 11.11 1.92 -19.69
CA LEU A 61 10.82 0.52 -19.98
C LEU A 61 9.53 0.13 -19.23
N TRP A 62 8.48 -0.20 -20.02
CA TRP A 62 7.14 -0.47 -19.51
C TRP A 62 6.59 -1.78 -20.08
N GLY A 63 6.26 -2.73 -19.21
CA GLY A 63 5.72 -4.03 -19.57
C GLY A 63 5.79 -5.03 -18.42
N TYR A 64 5.26 -6.22 -18.67
CA TYR A 64 5.30 -7.33 -17.70
C TYR A 64 6.65 -8.04 -17.71
N ASN A 65 6.85 -8.94 -16.74
CA ASN A 65 8.01 -9.82 -16.70
C ASN A 65 8.01 -10.76 -17.90
N CYS A 66 8.83 -10.48 -18.91
CA CYS A 66 8.96 -11.35 -20.07
C CYS A 66 10.41 -11.33 -20.60
N ALA A 67 10.73 -12.28 -21.50
CA ALA A 67 12.04 -12.35 -22.09
C ALA A 67 12.40 -11.06 -22.84
N ASN A 68 11.46 -10.51 -23.61
CA ASN A 68 11.68 -9.29 -24.38
C ASN A 68 11.95 -8.06 -23.47
N TRP A 69 11.24 -7.97 -22.33
CA TRP A 69 11.50 -6.93 -21.34
C TRP A 69 12.94 -7.01 -20.82
N PHE A 70 13.38 -8.22 -20.48
CA PHE A 70 14.70 -8.42 -19.88
C PHE A 70 15.85 -8.18 -20.88
N VAL A 71 15.71 -8.68 -22.11
CA VAL A 71 16.66 -8.39 -23.20
C VAL A 71 16.73 -6.88 -23.45
N THR A 72 15.58 -6.19 -23.49
CA THR A 72 15.52 -4.73 -23.67
C THR A 72 16.22 -4.00 -22.54
N TYR A 73 15.95 -4.38 -21.28
CA TYR A 73 16.61 -3.81 -20.09
C TYR A 73 18.15 -3.89 -20.22
N LEU A 74 18.68 -5.08 -20.47
CA LEU A 74 20.12 -5.29 -20.59
C LEU A 74 20.70 -4.48 -21.76
N SER A 75 19.97 -4.39 -22.87
CA SER A 75 20.41 -3.67 -24.07
C SER A 75 20.43 -2.15 -23.85
N ILE A 76 19.48 -1.59 -23.11
CA ILE A 76 19.50 -0.17 -22.69
C ILE A 76 20.76 0.12 -21.87
N ILE A 77 21.07 -0.75 -20.89
CA ILE A 77 22.27 -0.61 -20.05
C ILE A 77 23.55 -0.75 -20.89
N LYS A 78 23.63 -1.74 -21.77
CA LYS A 78 24.79 -1.94 -22.70
C LYS A 78 24.99 -0.78 -23.67
N ALA A 79 23.92 -0.09 -24.07
CA ALA A 79 23.98 1.14 -24.87
C ALA A 79 24.50 2.37 -24.06
N GLY A 80 24.75 2.19 -22.78
CA GLY A 80 25.19 3.27 -21.88
C GLY A 80 24.07 4.19 -21.37
N ALA A 81 22.82 3.92 -21.73
CA ALA A 81 21.66 4.67 -21.28
C ALA A 81 21.25 4.33 -19.84
N VAL A 82 20.26 5.05 -19.30
CA VAL A 82 19.67 4.83 -17.99
C VAL A 82 18.28 4.22 -18.19
N ALA A 83 18.05 3.03 -17.64
CA ALA A 83 16.75 2.37 -17.70
C ALA A 83 15.80 2.93 -16.63
N VAL A 84 14.69 3.55 -17.05
CA VAL A 84 13.62 4.04 -16.17
C VAL A 84 12.55 2.96 -16.11
N LEU A 85 12.50 2.21 -15.01
CA LEU A 85 11.63 1.05 -14.86
C LEU A 85 10.23 1.45 -14.38
N LEU A 86 9.24 1.30 -15.24
CA LEU A 86 7.86 1.71 -15.00
C LEU A 86 7.00 0.53 -14.52
N ASN A 87 6.24 0.76 -13.46
CA ASN A 87 5.29 -0.24 -12.96
C ASN A 87 4.11 -0.39 -13.94
N TYR A 88 3.92 -1.58 -14.49
CA TYR A 88 2.86 -1.89 -15.47
C TYR A 88 1.43 -1.74 -14.92
N SER A 89 1.24 -1.74 -13.59
CA SER A 89 -0.07 -1.62 -12.95
C SER A 89 -0.55 -0.19 -12.77
N LEU A 90 0.31 0.81 -13.02
CA LEU A 90 -0.06 2.21 -12.83
C LEU A 90 -0.99 2.70 -13.96
N PRO A 91 -1.92 3.62 -13.63
CA PRO A 91 -2.69 4.34 -14.64
C PRO A 91 -1.77 5.06 -15.64
N VAL A 92 -2.18 5.14 -16.90
CA VAL A 92 -1.39 5.77 -17.97
C VAL A 92 -1.01 7.22 -17.67
N LYS A 93 -1.86 7.95 -16.94
CA LYS A 93 -1.57 9.33 -16.50
C LYS A 93 -0.36 9.35 -15.57
N ASP A 94 -0.34 8.46 -14.57
CA ASP A 94 0.75 8.40 -13.59
C ASP A 94 2.06 8.00 -14.27
N LEU A 95 2.00 7.10 -15.27
CA LEU A 95 3.17 6.75 -16.10
C LEU A 95 3.72 7.96 -16.86
N ALA A 96 2.85 8.79 -17.44
CA ALA A 96 3.27 10.02 -18.12
C ALA A 96 3.93 11.01 -17.16
N ASP A 97 3.37 11.17 -15.95
CA ASP A 97 3.93 12.03 -14.91
C ASP A 97 5.33 11.53 -14.46
N LEU A 98 5.54 10.22 -14.36
CA LEU A 98 6.85 9.62 -14.05
C LEU A 98 7.87 9.80 -15.19
N MET A 99 7.44 9.70 -16.43
CA MET A 99 8.30 9.97 -17.60
C MET A 99 8.74 11.43 -17.66
N GLU A 100 7.82 12.36 -17.38
CA GLU A 100 8.13 13.79 -17.30
C GLU A 100 9.08 14.08 -16.12
N LEU A 101 8.82 13.50 -14.93
CA LEU A 101 9.68 13.64 -13.75
C LEU A 101 11.13 13.22 -14.05
N THR A 102 11.31 12.16 -14.82
CA THR A 102 12.62 11.58 -15.11
C THR A 102 13.22 12.05 -16.42
N ASP A 103 12.61 12.98 -17.15
CA ASP A 103 13.05 13.42 -18.49
C ASP A 103 13.27 12.26 -19.48
N ALA A 104 12.45 11.22 -19.38
CA ALA A 104 12.55 10.07 -20.26
C ALA A 104 12.29 10.48 -21.73
N LYS A 105 13.28 10.25 -22.61
CA LYS A 105 13.27 10.70 -24.00
C LYS A 105 12.74 9.64 -24.96
N PHE A 106 12.73 8.40 -24.52
CA PHE A 106 12.33 7.22 -25.31
C PHE A 106 11.56 6.27 -24.41
N ILE A 107 10.72 5.44 -25.02
CA ILE A 107 10.05 4.36 -24.32
C ILE A 107 10.07 3.06 -25.13
N PHE A 108 10.44 1.97 -24.46
CA PHE A 108 10.19 0.61 -24.89
C PHE A 108 9.01 0.06 -24.09
N TYR A 109 8.03 -0.51 -24.76
CA TYR A 109 6.83 -1.05 -24.12
C TYR A 109 6.37 -2.34 -24.78
N GLY A 110 5.66 -3.18 -24.04
CA GLY A 110 5.06 -4.38 -24.59
C GLY A 110 4.95 -5.52 -23.60
N ASN A 111 4.37 -6.61 -24.10
CA ASN A 111 4.14 -7.86 -23.41
C ASN A 111 4.37 -9.01 -24.37
N ASN A 112 4.43 -10.25 -23.89
CA ASN A 112 4.50 -11.42 -24.77
C ASN A 112 3.22 -11.59 -25.63
N ARG A 113 2.10 -11.05 -25.16
CA ARG A 113 0.80 -11.09 -25.85
C ARG A 113 0.34 -9.65 -26.09
N GLU A 114 0.41 -9.23 -27.35
CA GLU A 114 -0.16 -7.94 -27.72
C GLU A 114 -1.68 -7.96 -27.53
N THR A 115 -2.19 -7.08 -26.67
CA THR A 115 -3.62 -6.85 -26.53
C THR A 115 -3.99 -5.47 -27.05
N SER A 116 -5.20 -5.29 -27.58
CA SER A 116 -5.70 -3.98 -28.02
C SER A 116 -5.61 -2.93 -26.90
N LYS A 117 -5.79 -3.34 -25.65
CA LYS A 117 -5.69 -2.46 -24.48
C LYS A 117 -4.28 -1.91 -24.28
N ASP A 118 -3.24 -2.69 -24.55
CA ASP A 118 -1.83 -2.26 -24.40
C ASP A 118 -1.46 -1.27 -25.49
N VAL A 119 -1.94 -1.47 -26.71
CA VAL A 119 -1.74 -0.54 -27.83
C VAL A 119 -2.45 0.79 -27.55
N ASP A 120 -3.70 0.76 -27.10
CA ASP A 120 -4.47 1.96 -26.76
C ASP A 120 -3.82 2.71 -25.59
N ALA A 121 -3.33 2.00 -24.59
CA ALA A 121 -2.62 2.58 -23.46
C ALA A 121 -1.30 3.26 -23.89
N ALA A 122 -0.54 2.64 -24.81
CA ALA A 122 0.68 3.20 -25.35
C ALA A 122 0.42 4.46 -26.20
N VAL A 123 -0.64 4.46 -27.02
CA VAL A 123 -1.05 5.65 -27.78
C VAL A 123 -1.41 6.79 -26.84
N LYS A 124 -2.22 6.52 -25.81
CA LYS A 124 -2.59 7.52 -24.81
C LYS A 124 -1.38 8.02 -24.00
N LEU A 125 -0.43 7.13 -23.70
CA LEU A 125 0.81 7.51 -23.02
C LEU A 125 1.65 8.45 -23.88
N ALA A 126 1.74 8.19 -25.22
CA ALA A 126 2.40 9.08 -26.16
C ALA A 126 1.81 10.49 -26.16
N GLU A 127 0.49 10.58 -26.20
CA GLU A 127 -0.23 11.85 -26.18
C GLU A 127 0.04 12.63 -24.90
N LEU A 128 -0.04 11.98 -23.73
CA LEU A 128 0.15 12.60 -22.44
C LEU A 128 1.61 13.00 -22.17
N SER A 129 2.57 12.18 -22.56
CA SER A 129 4.01 12.44 -22.39
C SER A 129 4.61 13.35 -23.46
N LYS A 130 3.81 13.73 -24.48
CA LYS A 130 4.26 14.52 -25.64
C LYS A 130 5.43 13.89 -26.40
N LEU A 131 5.57 12.58 -26.30
CA LEU A 131 6.63 11.84 -26.96
C LEU A 131 6.24 11.59 -28.43
N SER A 132 7.14 11.85 -29.35
CA SER A 132 6.91 11.55 -30.78
C SER A 132 6.93 10.04 -31.03
N LYS A 133 6.14 9.57 -32.01
CA LYS A 133 5.96 8.13 -32.28
C LYS A 133 7.26 7.40 -32.64
N ASP A 134 8.21 8.09 -33.25
CA ASP A 134 9.55 7.58 -33.60
C ASP A 134 10.43 7.29 -32.37
N LYS A 135 10.02 7.69 -31.19
CA LYS A 135 10.69 7.43 -29.90
C LYS A 135 10.00 6.37 -29.06
N MET A 136 8.99 5.72 -29.61
CA MET A 136 8.20 4.69 -28.96
C MET A 136 8.37 3.35 -29.66
N PHE A 137 8.87 2.35 -28.95
CA PHE A 137 9.21 1.05 -29.49
C PHE A 137 8.40 -0.03 -28.78
N ASN A 138 7.52 -0.70 -29.57
CA ASN A 138 6.78 -1.85 -29.06
C ASN A 138 7.65 -3.10 -29.21
N PHE A 139 7.97 -3.77 -28.11
CA PHE A 139 8.70 -5.05 -28.14
C PHE A 139 7.77 -6.27 -28.08
N SER A 140 6.45 -6.07 -28.24
CA SER A 140 5.49 -7.17 -28.38
C SER A 140 5.42 -7.63 -29.84
N GLY A 141 5.03 -8.88 -30.03
CA GLY A 141 4.72 -9.44 -31.34
C GLY A 141 5.92 -9.83 -32.19
N GLU A 142 5.64 -10.26 -33.41
CA GLU A 142 6.63 -10.86 -34.35
C GLU A 142 7.75 -9.89 -34.79
N ALA A 143 7.50 -8.58 -34.72
CA ALA A 143 8.50 -7.57 -35.10
C ALA A 143 9.72 -7.53 -34.16
N PHE A 144 9.59 -8.10 -32.95
CA PHE A 144 10.64 -8.19 -31.95
C PHE A 144 10.95 -9.65 -31.57
N ASP A 145 11.07 -10.53 -32.55
CA ASP A 145 11.71 -11.84 -32.33
C ASP A 145 13.22 -11.65 -32.17
N PHE A 146 13.66 -11.50 -30.93
CA PHE A 146 15.08 -11.31 -30.61
C PHE A 146 15.98 -12.46 -31.05
N LYS A 147 15.46 -13.69 -31.28
CA LYS A 147 16.24 -14.78 -31.80
C LYS A 147 16.71 -14.54 -33.26
N THR A 148 15.99 -13.72 -34.02
CA THR A 148 16.43 -13.30 -35.37
C THR A 148 17.73 -12.51 -35.32
N TYR A 149 18.00 -11.81 -34.19
CA TYR A 149 19.23 -11.02 -34.00
C TYR A 149 20.49 -11.89 -33.86
N LEU A 150 20.36 -13.17 -33.62
CA LEU A 150 21.48 -14.12 -33.66
C LEU A 150 22.14 -14.20 -35.04
N ASN A 151 21.38 -13.92 -36.12
CA ASN A 151 21.85 -13.92 -37.48
C ASN A 151 22.19 -12.52 -38.01
N ASP A 152 21.98 -11.49 -37.21
CA ASP A 152 22.23 -10.10 -37.59
C ASP A 152 23.74 -9.81 -37.62
N SER A 153 24.22 -9.16 -38.67
CA SER A 153 25.62 -8.79 -38.85
C SER A 153 25.87 -7.30 -38.59
N ILE A 154 25.07 -6.70 -37.67
CA ILE A 154 25.22 -5.30 -37.30
C ILE A 154 26.57 -5.04 -36.62
N ASP A 155 27.17 -3.89 -36.88
CA ASP A 155 28.40 -3.49 -36.20
C ASP A 155 28.13 -3.15 -34.71
N THR A 156 28.74 -3.92 -33.80
CA THR A 156 28.67 -3.76 -32.35
C THR A 156 29.89 -3.06 -31.76
N SER A 157 30.76 -2.47 -32.57
CA SER A 157 32.00 -1.83 -32.12
C SER A 157 31.74 -0.70 -31.09
N ALA A 158 30.71 0.10 -31.31
CA ALA A 158 30.30 1.15 -30.40
C ALA A 158 29.87 0.58 -29.02
N VAL A 159 29.14 -0.54 -29.00
CA VAL A 159 28.73 -1.22 -27.77
C VAL A 159 29.94 -1.75 -26.99
N LYS A 160 30.91 -2.34 -27.71
CA LYS A 160 32.15 -2.83 -27.11
C LYS A 160 32.97 -1.70 -26.50
N ALA A 161 33.10 -0.56 -27.19
CA ALA A 161 33.79 0.62 -26.67
C ALA A 161 33.10 1.16 -25.38
N ILE A 162 31.74 1.16 -25.35
CA ILE A 162 31.00 1.52 -24.16
C ILE A 162 31.30 0.51 -23.04
N THR A 163 31.18 -0.80 -23.29
CA THR A 163 31.41 -1.87 -22.31
C THR A 163 32.80 -1.78 -21.65
N GLU A 164 33.84 -1.46 -22.46
CA GLU A 164 35.21 -1.32 -21.96
C GLU A 164 35.37 -0.08 -21.05
N SER A 165 34.75 1.04 -21.42
CA SER A 165 34.91 2.35 -20.75
C SER A 165 33.81 2.69 -19.73
N ASP A 166 32.80 1.84 -19.57
CA ASP A 166 31.66 2.18 -18.69
C ASP A 166 32.03 2.15 -17.20
N ASN A 167 31.60 3.19 -16.50
CA ASN A 167 31.76 3.30 -15.06
C ASN A 167 30.61 2.54 -14.38
N PRO A 168 30.85 1.44 -13.64
CA PRO A 168 29.80 0.70 -12.96
C PRO A 168 29.04 1.51 -11.90
N ARG A 169 29.61 2.62 -11.41
CA ARG A 169 29.04 3.49 -10.39
C ARG A 169 28.18 4.63 -10.96
N ARG A 170 28.11 4.80 -12.30
CA ARG A 170 27.20 5.79 -12.88
C ARG A 170 25.74 5.45 -12.63
N ASP A 171 24.87 6.43 -12.75
CA ASP A 171 23.43 6.19 -12.82
C ASP A 171 23.11 5.29 -14.01
N ALA A 172 22.45 4.18 -13.76
CA ALA A 172 22.11 3.18 -14.78
C ALA A 172 20.65 2.78 -14.73
N ILE A 173 20.02 2.91 -13.58
CA ILE A 173 18.66 2.42 -13.33
C ILE A 173 17.91 3.46 -12.50
N ILE A 174 16.64 3.72 -12.87
CA ILE A 174 15.71 4.50 -12.05
C ILE A 174 14.55 3.60 -11.67
N ILE A 175 14.31 3.49 -10.36
CA ILE A 175 13.16 2.79 -9.77
C ILE A 175 12.39 3.78 -8.89
N PHE A 176 11.06 3.68 -8.91
CA PHE A 176 10.20 4.59 -8.16
C PHE A 176 9.78 4.00 -6.82
N THR A 177 9.82 4.83 -5.78
CA THR A 177 9.29 4.49 -4.46
C THR A 177 8.16 5.42 -4.07
N THR A 178 7.13 4.86 -3.42
CA THR A 178 6.00 5.63 -2.89
C THR A 178 6.45 6.40 -1.64
N GLY A 179 6.74 7.68 -1.80
CA GLY A 179 7.01 8.57 -0.67
C GLY A 179 5.72 9.00 0.04
N THR A 180 5.87 9.72 1.15
CA THR A 180 4.77 10.42 1.86
C THR A 180 4.25 11.65 1.09
N THR A 181 4.91 12.03 0.00
CA THR A 181 4.54 13.12 -0.91
C THR A 181 3.63 12.64 -2.03
N ALA A 182 2.90 13.56 -2.68
CA ALA A 182 1.95 13.24 -3.74
C ALA A 182 2.57 12.53 -4.95
N LEU A 183 3.87 12.75 -5.22
CA LEU A 183 4.60 12.11 -6.32
C LEU A 183 5.63 11.10 -5.80
N PRO A 184 5.80 9.94 -6.49
CA PRO A 184 6.85 8.98 -6.17
C PRO A 184 8.25 9.60 -6.31
N LYS A 185 9.21 9.10 -5.52
CA LYS A 185 10.62 9.48 -5.63
C LYS A 185 11.32 8.58 -6.65
N ALA A 186 12.10 9.18 -7.54
CA ALA A 186 12.91 8.48 -8.55
C ALA A 186 14.30 8.16 -7.97
N VAL A 187 14.52 6.91 -7.58
CA VAL A 187 15.76 6.42 -6.97
C VAL A 187 16.77 6.10 -8.05
N LEU A 188 17.94 6.71 -8.00
CA LEU A 188 19.07 6.47 -8.93
C LEU A 188 19.95 5.34 -8.41
N LEU A 189 19.99 4.22 -9.15
CA LEU A 189 20.83 3.07 -8.82
C LEU A 189 21.94 2.90 -9.84
N SER A 190 23.09 2.43 -9.37
CA SER A 190 24.23 2.04 -10.19
C SER A 190 24.25 0.53 -10.46
N GLN A 191 24.92 0.11 -11.56
CA GLN A 191 25.20 -1.31 -11.78
C GLN A 191 26.04 -1.88 -10.64
N TYR A 192 26.99 -1.12 -10.15
CA TYR A 192 27.84 -1.48 -9.02
C TYR A 192 27.04 -1.82 -7.76
N GLY A 193 26.07 -0.98 -7.40
CA GLY A 193 25.21 -1.24 -6.23
C GLY A 193 24.39 -2.50 -6.38
N VAL A 194 23.64 -2.63 -7.49
CA VAL A 194 22.71 -3.77 -7.71
C VAL A 194 23.47 -5.10 -7.86
N ILE A 195 24.61 -5.12 -8.56
CA ILE A 195 25.39 -6.35 -8.74
C ILE A 195 25.99 -6.81 -7.41
N ASN A 196 26.67 -5.91 -6.70
CA ASN A 196 27.31 -6.27 -5.44
C ASN A 196 26.27 -6.59 -4.33
N ASP A 197 25.11 -5.95 -4.38
CA ASP A 197 24.01 -6.30 -3.48
C ASP A 197 23.51 -7.74 -3.74
N GLY A 198 23.36 -8.11 -5.01
CA GLY A 198 23.04 -9.48 -5.41
C GLY A 198 24.11 -10.48 -4.91
N ILE A 199 25.40 -10.17 -5.06
CA ILE A 199 26.50 -11.01 -4.56
C ILE A 199 26.42 -11.17 -3.05
N GLY A 200 26.31 -10.07 -2.28
CA GLY A 200 26.22 -10.08 -0.82
C GLY A 200 25.00 -10.83 -0.30
N TYR A 201 23.85 -10.65 -0.98
CA TYR A 201 22.63 -11.40 -0.69
C TYR A 201 22.82 -12.88 -0.95
N GLY A 202 23.43 -13.23 -2.08
CA GLY A 202 23.72 -14.61 -2.47
C GLY A 202 24.71 -15.32 -1.56
N ASP A 203 25.70 -14.62 -1.00
CA ASP A 203 26.69 -15.21 -0.08
C ASP A 203 26.05 -15.78 1.20
N LYS A 204 24.89 -15.22 1.61
CA LYS A 204 24.15 -15.74 2.78
C LYS A 204 23.67 -17.19 2.64
N TYR A 205 23.48 -17.68 1.41
CA TYR A 205 22.95 -19.02 1.16
C TYR A 205 23.64 -19.72 -0.02
N LYS A 206 24.88 -19.32 -0.35
CA LYS A 206 25.61 -19.83 -1.52
C LYS A 206 25.72 -21.37 -1.56
N ASP A 207 25.92 -22.00 -0.39
CA ASP A 207 26.09 -23.46 -0.27
C ASP A 207 24.76 -24.22 -0.39
N ALA A 208 23.64 -23.54 -0.15
CA ALA A 208 22.28 -24.09 -0.27
C ALA A 208 21.59 -23.69 -1.57
N ARG A 209 22.15 -22.69 -2.32
CA ARG A 209 21.54 -22.15 -3.53
C ARG A 209 21.54 -23.15 -4.66
N GLY A 210 20.37 -23.38 -5.22
CA GLY A 210 20.17 -24.28 -6.36
C GLY A 210 20.71 -23.73 -7.69
N GLU A 211 20.58 -24.55 -8.75
CA GLU A 211 21.03 -24.23 -10.09
C GLU A 211 20.04 -23.35 -10.88
N SER A 212 18.84 -23.17 -10.36
CA SER A 212 17.81 -22.33 -10.97
C SER A 212 16.83 -21.78 -9.96
N ILE A 213 16.14 -20.70 -10.36
CA ILE A 213 15.10 -20.05 -9.54
C ILE A 213 13.83 -19.79 -10.36
N CYS A 214 12.68 -20.01 -9.73
CA CYS A 214 11.42 -19.43 -10.16
C CYS A 214 11.28 -18.04 -9.51
N ASN A 215 11.54 -16.97 -10.27
CA ASN A 215 11.41 -15.61 -9.77
C ASN A 215 9.98 -15.11 -10.00
N THR A 216 9.21 -14.93 -8.92
CA THR A 216 7.84 -14.42 -8.99
C THR A 216 7.76 -12.90 -8.72
N LEU A 217 8.89 -12.24 -8.55
CA LEU A 217 8.96 -10.81 -8.26
C LEU A 217 8.96 -9.99 -9.55
N PRO A 218 8.25 -8.85 -9.59
CA PRO A 218 8.35 -7.94 -10.74
C PRO A 218 9.77 -7.39 -10.91
N MET A 219 10.31 -7.43 -12.14
CA MET A 219 11.67 -6.93 -12.43
C MET A 219 11.77 -5.40 -12.44
N PHE A 220 10.67 -4.66 -12.50
CA PHE A 220 10.68 -3.20 -12.31
C PHE A 220 10.85 -2.80 -10.83
N HIS A 221 10.86 -3.78 -9.90
CA HIS A 221 11.23 -3.60 -8.50
C HIS A 221 12.66 -4.05 -8.25
N SER A 222 13.34 -3.32 -7.38
CA SER A 222 14.74 -3.58 -7.01
C SER A 222 14.97 -5.00 -6.51
N PHE A 223 14.05 -5.59 -5.73
CA PHE A 223 14.20 -6.96 -5.23
C PHE A 223 14.16 -8.00 -6.37
N GLY A 224 13.19 -7.92 -7.27
CA GLY A 224 13.14 -8.82 -8.43
C GLY A 224 14.35 -8.67 -9.34
N LEU A 225 14.79 -7.44 -9.58
CA LEU A 225 15.96 -7.15 -10.39
C LEU A 225 17.25 -7.69 -9.75
N MET A 226 17.44 -7.50 -8.45
CA MET A 226 18.61 -7.99 -7.71
C MET A 226 18.69 -9.52 -7.71
N VAL A 227 17.58 -10.22 -7.48
CA VAL A 227 17.54 -11.69 -7.54
C VAL A 227 17.92 -12.22 -8.92
N VAL A 228 17.37 -11.65 -10.00
CA VAL A 228 17.75 -12.01 -11.38
C VAL A 228 19.23 -11.73 -11.62
N THR A 229 19.75 -10.60 -11.16
CA THR A 229 21.16 -10.24 -11.27
C THR A 229 22.08 -11.25 -10.58
N LEU A 230 21.74 -11.68 -9.37
CA LEU A 230 22.47 -12.71 -8.63
C LEU A 230 22.60 -14.02 -9.43
N TYR A 231 21.47 -14.53 -9.94
CA TYR A 231 21.48 -15.80 -10.67
C TYR A 231 22.26 -15.71 -11.99
N LEU A 232 22.18 -14.58 -12.68
CA LEU A 232 23.03 -14.33 -13.87
C LEU A 232 24.51 -14.25 -13.53
N HIS A 233 24.88 -13.55 -12.44
CA HIS A 233 26.27 -13.44 -11.98
C HIS A 233 26.86 -14.83 -11.70
N ASP A 234 26.06 -15.73 -11.09
CA ASP A 234 26.51 -17.06 -10.73
C ASP A 234 26.35 -18.12 -11.84
N ALA A 235 26.05 -17.68 -13.05
CA ALA A 235 25.81 -18.55 -14.20
C ALA A 235 24.68 -19.55 -13.98
N LYS A 236 23.62 -19.18 -13.28
CA LYS A 236 22.45 -20.03 -12.99
C LYS A 236 21.26 -19.62 -13.84
N THR A 237 20.20 -20.43 -13.85
CA THR A 237 19.02 -20.22 -14.70
C THR A 237 17.91 -19.49 -13.95
N VAL A 238 17.33 -18.46 -14.61
CA VAL A 238 16.13 -17.75 -14.10
C VAL A 238 14.92 -18.13 -14.92
N TYR A 239 13.88 -18.59 -14.26
CA TYR A 239 12.56 -18.83 -14.85
C TYR A 239 11.58 -17.75 -14.43
N LEU A 240 10.87 -17.16 -15.39
CA LEU A 240 9.86 -16.12 -15.16
C LEU A 240 8.57 -16.45 -15.88
N HIS A 241 7.50 -15.84 -15.38
CA HIS A 241 6.23 -15.75 -16.08
C HIS A 241 5.72 -14.30 -16.10
N GLU A 242 5.00 -13.94 -17.17
CA GLU A 242 4.41 -12.61 -17.32
C GLU A 242 3.40 -12.30 -16.19
N LEU A 243 2.57 -13.28 -15.86
CA LEU A 243 1.55 -13.17 -14.82
C LEU A 243 1.99 -13.91 -13.54
N ILE A 244 2.01 -13.19 -12.44
CA ILE A 244 2.28 -13.75 -11.10
C ILE A 244 0.99 -14.36 -10.57
N LYS A 245 0.64 -15.57 -11.08
CA LYS A 245 -0.50 -16.37 -10.66
C LYS A 245 -0.06 -17.73 -10.15
N PRO A 246 -0.69 -18.28 -9.09
CA PRO A 246 -0.31 -19.57 -8.52
C PRO A 246 -0.23 -20.69 -9.58
N GLU A 247 -1.19 -20.74 -10.50
CA GLU A 247 -1.26 -21.76 -11.55
C GLU A 247 -0.04 -21.73 -12.49
N GLU A 248 0.45 -20.53 -12.83
CA GLU A 248 1.60 -20.38 -13.72
C GLU A 248 2.92 -20.67 -12.99
N ILE A 249 3.00 -20.29 -11.73
CA ILE A 249 4.15 -20.62 -10.87
C ILE A 249 4.27 -22.13 -10.69
N VAL A 250 3.17 -22.82 -10.36
CA VAL A 250 3.12 -24.28 -10.24
C VAL A 250 3.58 -24.97 -11.53
N LYS A 251 3.15 -24.49 -12.72
CA LYS A 251 3.60 -25.03 -14.02
C LYS A 251 5.10 -24.87 -14.24
N ILE A 252 5.70 -23.75 -13.85
CA ILE A 252 7.14 -23.52 -13.96
C ILE A 252 7.89 -24.46 -13.04
N VAL A 253 7.49 -24.53 -11.76
CA VAL A 253 8.16 -25.38 -10.77
C VAL A 253 8.07 -26.84 -11.16
N ASP A 254 6.89 -27.33 -11.59
CA ASP A 254 6.67 -28.70 -12.04
C ASP A 254 7.50 -29.05 -13.28
N LYS A 255 7.49 -28.15 -14.30
CA LYS A 255 8.19 -28.39 -15.56
C LYS A 255 9.71 -28.36 -15.44
N TYR A 256 10.24 -27.43 -14.67
CA TYR A 256 11.69 -27.17 -14.62
C TYR A 256 12.33 -27.61 -13.31
N HIS A 257 11.56 -28.13 -12.36
CA HIS A 257 12.02 -28.60 -11.05
C HIS A 257 12.91 -27.58 -10.33
N THR A 258 12.46 -26.32 -10.30
CA THR A 258 13.25 -25.21 -9.76
C THR A 258 13.44 -25.39 -8.26
N PRO A 259 14.70 -25.49 -7.76
CA PRO A 259 14.99 -25.67 -6.35
C PRO A 259 14.80 -24.39 -5.54
N ASP A 260 14.88 -23.23 -6.16
CA ASP A 260 14.76 -21.95 -5.49
C ASP A 260 13.54 -21.17 -6.00
N MET A 261 12.93 -20.40 -5.11
CA MET A 261 11.85 -19.48 -5.41
C MET A 261 12.09 -18.14 -4.73
N SER A 262 11.62 -17.05 -5.35
CA SER A 262 11.54 -15.74 -4.71
C SER A 262 10.13 -15.19 -4.80
N GLY A 263 9.65 -14.54 -3.75
CA GLY A 263 8.30 -13.99 -3.73
C GLY A 263 8.03 -13.09 -2.53
N VAL A 264 6.85 -12.48 -2.54
CA VAL A 264 6.26 -11.81 -1.38
C VAL A 264 5.34 -12.79 -0.63
N GLY A 265 5.01 -12.47 0.64
CA GLY A 265 4.19 -13.36 1.47
C GLY A 265 2.87 -13.80 0.82
N ALA A 266 2.18 -12.89 0.13
CA ALA A 266 0.93 -13.18 -0.57
C ALA A 266 1.06 -14.26 -1.66
N VAL A 267 2.20 -14.32 -2.37
CA VAL A 267 2.46 -15.35 -3.38
C VAL A 267 2.57 -16.72 -2.73
N TYR A 268 3.32 -16.83 -1.65
CA TYR A 268 3.48 -18.11 -0.92
C TYR A 268 2.17 -18.58 -0.30
N THR A 269 1.37 -17.67 0.26
CA THR A 269 0.03 -18.01 0.75
C THR A 269 -0.85 -18.59 -0.36
N ALA A 270 -0.91 -17.92 -1.52
CA ALA A 270 -1.72 -18.38 -2.65
C ALA A 270 -1.22 -19.73 -3.22
N LEU A 271 0.08 -20.00 -3.17
CA LEU A 271 0.64 -21.30 -3.59
C LEU A 271 0.21 -22.43 -2.67
N VAL A 272 0.23 -22.22 -1.34
CA VAL A 272 -0.19 -23.24 -0.35
C VAL A 272 -1.67 -23.61 -0.52
N GLU A 273 -2.49 -22.68 -1.00
CA GLU A 273 -3.91 -22.90 -1.27
C GLU A 273 -4.17 -23.60 -2.64
N HIS A 274 -3.14 -23.77 -3.50
CA HIS A 274 -3.30 -24.38 -4.82
C HIS A 274 -3.44 -25.92 -4.71
N PRO A 275 -4.42 -26.55 -5.44
CA PRO A 275 -4.69 -28.00 -5.36
C PRO A 275 -3.49 -28.89 -5.65
N ASP A 276 -2.60 -28.47 -6.53
CA ASP A 276 -1.42 -29.24 -6.94
C ASP A 276 -0.16 -28.91 -6.14
N PHE A 277 -0.27 -28.14 -5.05
CA PHE A 277 0.87 -27.66 -4.27
C PHE A 277 1.73 -28.81 -3.75
N ASP A 278 1.11 -29.78 -3.08
CA ASP A 278 1.83 -30.92 -2.46
C ASP A 278 2.53 -31.81 -3.49
N ILE A 279 1.95 -31.94 -4.68
CA ILE A 279 2.45 -32.87 -5.72
C ILE A 279 3.50 -32.21 -6.60
N LYS A 280 3.35 -30.90 -6.93
CA LYS A 280 4.15 -30.22 -7.94
C LYS A 280 5.16 -29.22 -7.39
N VAL A 281 4.88 -28.61 -6.25
CA VAL A 281 5.76 -27.57 -5.66
C VAL A 281 6.69 -28.15 -4.62
N ILE A 282 6.17 -28.86 -3.61
CA ILE A 282 6.97 -29.41 -2.50
C ILE A 282 8.14 -30.28 -2.95
N PRO A 283 8.01 -31.20 -3.94
CA PRO A 283 9.11 -32.08 -4.30
C PRO A 283 10.36 -31.37 -4.80
N SER A 284 10.22 -30.20 -5.39
CA SER A 284 11.32 -29.47 -6.05
C SER A 284 11.91 -28.35 -5.21
N VAL A 285 11.09 -27.57 -4.51
CA VAL A 285 11.51 -26.32 -3.86
C VAL A 285 12.29 -26.62 -2.57
N ARG A 286 13.42 -25.94 -2.40
CA ARG A 286 14.33 -26.06 -1.25
C ARG A 286 14.61 -24.73 -0.56
N ILE A 287 14.72 -23.64 -1.32
CA ILE A 287 14.96 -22.30 -0.80
C ILE A 287 13.84 -21.37 -1.24
N CYS A 288 13.26 -20.65 -0.29
CA CYS A 288 12.27 -19.62 -0.53
C CYS A 288 12.81 -18.25 -0.05
N LEU A 289 13.05 -17.34 -0.98
CA LEU A 289 13.45 -15.97 -0.67
C LEU A 289 12.18 -15.13 -0.46
N ILE A 290 12.01 -14.60 0.76
CA ILE A 290 10.86 -13.77 1.12
C ILE A 290 11.31 -12.40 1.58
N GLY A 291 10.62 -11.34 1.15
CA GLY A 291 10.93 -9.97 1.52
C GLY A 291 9.90 -8.98 0.99
N GLY A 292 10.18 -7.68 1.21
CA GLY A 292 9.34 -6.59 0.70
C GLY A 292 8.09 -6.27 1.53
N SER A 293 7.78 -7.06 2.54
CA SER A 293 6.77 -6.80 3.57
C SER A 293 7.20 -7.42 4.89
N VAL A 294 6.65 -6.92 5.99
CA VAL A 294 6.91 -7.52 7.30
C VAL A 294 6.28 -8.91 7.33
N SER A 295 7.11 -9.92 7.59
CA SER A 295 6.67 -11.29 7.82
C SER A 295 6.64 -11.54 9.32
N THR A 296 5.46 -11.90 9.86
CA THR A 296 5.36 -12.23 11.29
C THR A 296 5.97 -13.61 11.58
N PRO A 297 6.49 -13.85 12.80
CA PRO A 297 7.01 -15.16 13.18
C PRO A 297 6.02 -16.31 12.92
N ALA A 298 4.78 -16.15 13.34
CA ALA A 298 3.72 -17.13 13.12
C ALA A 298 3.47 -17.43 11.63
N PHE A 299 3.55 -16.42 10.78
CA PHE A 299 3.40 -16.57 9.34
C PHE A 299 4.53 -17.39 8.72
N LEU A 300 5.79 -17.06 9.04
CA LEU A 300 6.95 -17.80 8.51
C LEU A 300 6.99 -19.25 8.99
N MET A 301 6.71 -19.49 10.27
CA MET A 301 6.62 -20.85 10.82
C MET A 301 5.54 -21.66 10.12
N ARG A 302 4.37 -21.08 9.85
CA ARG A 302 3.28 -21.73 9.12
C ARG A 302 3.67 -22.07 7.67
N LEU A 303 4.42 -21.19 7.00
CA LEU A 303 4.91 -21.46 5.65
C LEU A 303 5.92 -22.62 5.65
N GLU A 304 6.88 -22.65 6.57
CA GLU A 304 7.85 -23.75 6.65
C GLU A 304 7.19 -25.09 7.04
N GLU A 305 6.12 -25.06 7.82
CA GLU A 305 5.31 -26.24 8.13
C GLU A 305 4.64 -26.84 6.87
N LYS A 306 4.21 -25.96 5.95
CA LYS A 306 3.57 -26.34 4.68
C LYS A 306 4.59 -26.73 3.61
N PHE A 307 5.66 -25.96 3.46
CA PHE A 307 6.79 -26.25 2.56
C PHE A 307 7.79 -27.21 3.24
N THR A 308 7.40 -28.45 3.47
CA THR A 308 8.10 -29.42 4.33
C THR A 308 9.59 -29.66 4.04
N HIS A 309 10.08 -29.24 2.84
CA HIS A 309 11.46 -29.41 2.41
C HIS A 309 12.17 -28.09 2.07
N ALA A 310 11.49 -26.96 2.26
CA ALA A 310 12.06 -25.67 1.95
C ALA A 310 12.40 -24.85 3.20
N THR A 311 13.45 -24.08 3.10
CA THR A 311 13.85 -23.08 4.10
C THR A 311 13.49 -21.69 3.61
N PHE A 312 12.74 -20.94 4.41
CA PHE A 312 12.42 -19.55 4.13
C PHE A 312 13.51 -18.61 4.64
N LEU A 313 14.05 -17.80 3.75
CA LEU A 313 15.06 -16.80 4.06
C LEU A 313 14.44 -15.41 4.00
N ASN A 314 14.33 -14.80 5.18
CA ASN A 314 13.72 -13.49 5.34
C ASN A 314 14.75 -12.39 5.09
N GLY A 315 14.48 -11.50 4.15
CA GLY A 315 15.35 -10.39 3.78
C GLY A 315 14.70 -9.03 4.02
N TYR A 316 15.50 -8.07 4.47
CA TYR A 316 15.09 -6.69 4.69
C TYR A 316 15.92 -5.72 3.87
N GLY A 317 15.26 -4.67 3.43
CA GLY A 317 15.87 -3.53 2.77
C GLY A 317 14.85 -2.67 2.03
N GLN A 318 15.37 -1.76 1.22
CA GLN A 318 14.57 -0.80 0.46
C GLN A 318 15.28 -0.43 -0.84
N THR A 319 14.55 0.14 -1.78
CA THR A 319 15.07 0.50 -3.11
C THR A 319 16.32 1.37 -3.04
N GLU A 320 16.38 2.27 -2.05
CA GLU A 320 17.50 3.17 -1.77
C GLU A 320 18.80 2.44 -1.37
N ALA A 321 18.71 1.13 -1.13
CA ALA A 321 19.84 0.24 -0.78
C ALA A 321 20.02 -0.94 -1.76
N SER A 322 19.53 -0.89 -2.99
CA SER A 322 19.78 -1.76 -4.15
C SER A 322 19.26 -3.23 -4.18
N PRO A 323 18.37 -3.78 -3.38
CA PRO A 323 17.54 -3.30 -2.26
C PRO A 323 17.91 -3.85 -0.89
N ALA A 324 18.87 -4.76 -0.74
CA ALA A 324 19.03 -5.57 0.46
C ALA A 324 20.00 -4.95 1.47
N LEU A 325 19.66 -4.99 2.75
CA LEU A 325 20.49 -4.56 3.86
C LEU A 325 20.87 -5.74 4.75
N SER A 326 19.94 -6.64 4.98
CA SER A 326 20.14 -7.83 5.81
C SER A 326 19.35 -9.02 5.27
N MET A 327 19.76 -10.22 5.66
CA MET A 327 19.09 -11.46 5.30
C MET A 327 19.43 -12.56 6.32
N SER A 328 18.47 -13.44 6.59
CA SER A 328 18.71 -14.68 7.34
C SER A 328 19.49 -15.71 6.50
N SER A 329 20.12 -16.67 7.18
CA SER A 329 20.87 -17.75 6.56
C SER A 329 20.13 -19.10 6.73
N PRO A 330 20.32 -20.09 5.84
CA PRO A 330 19.79 -21.44 6.04
C PRO A 330 20.29 -22.11 7.32
N THR A 331 21.42 -21.68 7.85
CA THR A 331 22.00 -22.19 9.11
C THR A 331 21.40 -21.57 10.36
N ASP A 332 20.63 -20.48 10.23
CA ASP A 332 19.94 -19.86 11.35
C ASP A 332 18.76 -20.74 11.78
N SER A 333 18.47 -20.79 13.09
CA SER A 333 17.28 -21.48 13.58
C SER A 333 16.01 -20.86 13.00
N ILE A 334 14.94 -21.65 12.89
CA ILE A 334 13.64 -21.15 12.42
C ILE A 334 13.15 -19.95 13.25
N GLU A 335 13.40 -19.98 14.56
CA GLU A 335 13.06 -18.90 15.47
C GLU A 335 13.79 -17.62 15.08
N LYS A 336 15.11 -17.65 14.85
CA LYS A 336 15.89 -16.49 14.42
C LYS A 336 15.43 -15.96 13.05
N ARG A 337 15.17 -16.84 12.08
CA ARG A 337 14.66 -16.44 10.77
C ARG A 337 13.27 -15.80 10.85
N ALA A 338 12.44 -16.25 11.78
CA ALA A 338 11.08 -15.76 11.95
C ALA A 338 10.99 -14.46 12.76
N THR A 339 11.83 -14.29 13.80
CA THR A 339 11.76 -13.14 14.70
C THR A 339 12.64 -11.97 14.30
N SER A 340 13.58 -12.17 13.36
CA SER A 340 14.47 -11.13 12.84
C SER A 340 14.39 -11.02 11.32
N VAL A 341 15.05 -10.01 10.77
CA VAL A 341 15.27 -9.88 9.33
C VAL A 341 16.70 -10.29 8.95
N GLY A 342 17.28 -11.17 9.76
CA GLY A 342 18.61 -11.71 9.57
C GLY A 342 19.73 -10.78 10.00
N SER A 343 20.95 -11.13 9.65
CA SER A 343 22.13 -10.35 9.91
C SER A 343 22.55 -9.55 8.66
N LEU A 344 23.32 -8.48 8.90
CA LEU A 344 23.83 -7.58 7.86
C LEU A 344 24.50 -8.31 6.70
N LEU A 345 24.37 -7.80 5.48
CA LEU A 345 25.17 -8.23 4.35
C LEU A 345 26.63 -7.78 4.52
N GLU A 346 27.56 -8.69 4.23
CA GLU A 346 28.99 -8.44 4.39
C GLU A 346 29.48 -7.29 3.50
N GLY A 347 30.31 -6.39 4.05
CA GLY A 347 30.86 -5.23 3.33
C GLY A 347 30.00 -3.97 3.42
N GLY A 348 28.86 -4.02 4.13
CA GLY A 348 28.08 -2.86 4.52
C GLY A 348 28.12 -2.58 6.02
N GLU A 349 27.46 -1.52 6.44
CA GLU A 349 27.29 -1.14 7.85
C GLU A 349 25.82 -0.85 8.12
N ILE A 350 25.29 -1.37 9.24
CA ILE A 350 24.02 -0.96 9.82
C ILE A 350 24.28 -0.50 11.24
N LYS A 351 23.66 0.60 11.62
CA LYS A 351 23.63 1.10 13.01
C LYS A 351 22.22 1.51 13.38
N ILE A 352 21.97 1.61 14.66
CA ILE A 352 20.75 2.16 15.23
C ILE A 352 21.04 3.59 15.68
N TRP A 353 20.18 4.52 15.30
CA TRP A 353 20.43 5.94 15.52
C TRP A 353 19.18 6.66 16.04
N THR A 354 19.39 7.65 16.90
CA THR A 354 18.34 8.59 17.30
C THR A 354 18.89 10.03 17.26
N LYS A 355 17.99 10.98 17.02
CA LYS A 355 18.35 12.39 16.94
C LYS A 355 18.92 12.93 18.25
N GLU A 356 18.45 12.40 19.38
CA GLU A 356 18.78 12.86 20.73
C GLU A 356 20.11 12.31 21.23
N LYS A 357 20.43 11.04 20.90
CA LYS A 357 21.59 10.33 21.47
C LYS A 357 22.67 9.96 20.44
N GLY A 358 22.38 10.12 19.12
CA GLY A 358 23.26 9.61 18.07
C GLY A 358 23.15 8.10 17.92
N PHE A 359 24.28 7.40 17.75
CA PHE A 359 24.31 5.95 17.62
C PHE A 359 24.01 5.24 18.94
N MET A 360 23.15 4.23 18.87
CA MET A 360 22.62 3.48 20.00
C MET A 360 23.47 2.23 20.27
N SER A 361 23.36 1.70 21.50
CA SER A 361 23.96 0.42 21.88
C SER A 361 23.11 -0.76 21.43
N THR A 362 23.70 -1.97 21.45
CA THR A 362 23.01 -3.23 21.22
C THR A 362 21.76 -3.37 22.08
N GLY A 363 20.64 -3.79 21.48
CA GLY A 363 19.34 -3.94 22.14
C GLY A 363 18.53 -2.65 22.28
N GLU A 364 19.10 -1.47 22.07
CA GLU A 364 18.35 -0.21 22.12
C GLU A 364 17.66 0.07 20.79
N VAL A 365 16.41 0.54 20.86
CA VAL A 365 15.58 0.85 19.69
C VAL A 365 15.84 2.26 19.17
N GLY A 366 15.96 2.40 17.86
CA GLY A 366 16.07 3.66 17.14
C GLY A 366 15.86 3.47 15.65
N GLU A 367 16.16 4.51 14.85
CA GLU A 367 16.13 4.41 13.40
C GLU A 367 17.26 3.52 12.89
N VAL A 368 16.92 2.60 12.00
CA VAL A 368 17.93 1.80 11.27
C VAL A 368 18.59 2.73 10.25
N VAL A 369 19.90 2.91 10.37
CA VAL A 369 20.68 3.65 9.37
C VAL A 369 21.73 2.73 8.75
N ALA A 370 21.99 2.92 7.44
CA ALA A 370 22.84 2.02 6.67
C ALA A 370 23.88 2.78 5.84
N ARG A 371 25.07 2.17 5.67
CA ARG A 371 26.13 2.70 4.81
C ARG A 371 26.87 1.58 4.12
N GLY A 372 27.14 1.72 2.81
CA GLY A 372 27.89 0.70 2.06
C GLY A 372 27.78 0.82 0.55
N TYR A 373 28.28 -0.20 -0.12
CA TYR A 373 28.37 -0.32 -1.58
C TYR A 373 26.99 -0.33 -2.26
N TYR A 374 25.96 -0.73 -1.55
CA TYR A 374 24.59 -0.92 -2.05
C TYR A 374 23.77 0.39 -2.11
N LEU A 375 24.27 1.49 -1.57
CA LEU A 375 23.50 2.72 -1.54
C LEU A 375 23.23 3.30 -2.92
N MET A 376 22.05 3.88 -3.07
CA MET A 376 21.67 4.67 -4.24
C MET A 376 22.62 5.87 -4.44
N ASN A 377 22.66 6.38 -5.66
CA ASN A 377 23.36 7.64 -5.95
C ASN A 377 22.57 8.90 -5.53
N GLY A 378 21.31 8.71 -5.10
CA GLY A 378 20.40 9.75 -4.65
C GLY A 378 19.02 9.68 -5.32
N TYR A 379 18.20 10.67 -5.03
CA TYR A 379 16.91 10.83 -5.73
C TYR A 379 17.06 11.85 -6.87
N TYR A 380 16.59 11.48 -8.05
CA TYR A 380 16.64 12.34 -9.23
C TYR A 380 15.86 13.63 -9.01
N LYS A 381 16.47 14.79 -9.34
CA LYS A 381 15.91 16.15 -9.20
C LYS A 381 15.40 16.53 -7.79
N LEU A 382 15.70 15.77 -6.75
CA LEU A 382 15.39 16.21 -5.40
C LEU A 382 16.55 17.01 -4.81
N PRO A 383 16.28 18.16 -4.15
CA PRO A 383 17.30 18.95 -3.50
C PRO A 383 17.92 18.20 -2.31
N LYS A 384 19.13 18.62 -1.91
CA LYS A 384 19.94 17.94 -0.88
C LYS A 384 19.17 17.71 0.44
N GLU A 385 18.35 18.66 0.85
CA GLU A 385 17.58 18.62 2.10
C GLU A 385 16.48 17.57 2.11
N LYS A 386 16.13 17.04 0.93
CA LYS A 386 15.11 15.98 0.75
C LYS A 386 15.70 14.61 0.40
N GLN A 387 17.03 14.51 0.33
CA GLN A 387 17.71 13.23 0.20
C GLN A 387 17.63 12.47 1.53
N SER A 388 17.70 11.14 1.47
CA SER A 388 17.69 10.29 2.67
C SER A 388 19.08 9.82 3.08
N ILE A 389 20.12 10.23 2.35
CA ILE A 389 21.52 10.01 2.72
C ILE A 389 22.06 11.31 3.30
N ASP A 390 22.57 11.26 4.52
CA ASP A 390 23.13 12.40 5.21
C ASP A 390 24.56 12.77 4.73
N ASP A 391 25.14 13.82 5.32
CA ASP A 391 26.49 14.30 4.95
C ASP A 391 27.61 13.36 5.38
N GLU A 392 27.35 12.40 6.28
CA GLU A 392 28.29 11.37 6.71
C GLU A 392 28.16 10.08 5.89
N GLY A 393 27.22 10.05 4.92
CA GLY A 393 26.95 8.93 4.02
C GLY A 393 26.06 7.85 4.62
N TRP A 394 25.31 8.15 5.68
CA TRP A 394 24.30 7.24 6.23
C TRP A 394 22.95 7.41 5.56
N LEU A 395 22.41 6.31 5.06
CA LEU A 395 21.03 6.23 4.60
C LEU A 395 20.10 6.14 5.82
N HIS A 396 19.24 7.13 5.99
CA HIS A 396 18.14 7.10 6.94
C HIS A 396 16.97 6.32 6.35
N THR A 397 16.72 5.12 6.88
CA THR A 397 15.74 4.19 6.28
C THR A 397 14.30 4.59 6.59
N GLY A 398 14.07 5.33 7.66
CA GLY A 398 12.75 5.60 8.22
C GLY A 398 12.12 4.40 8.93
N ASP A 399 12.83 3.27 9.01
CA ASP A 399 12.40 2.08 9.74
C ASP A 399 13.01 2.08 11.14
N LEU A 400 12.26 1.63 12.13
CA LEU A 400 12.68 1.49 13.52
C LEU A 400 13.08 0.04 13.80
N GLY A 401 14.14 -0.14 14.59
CA GLY A 401 14.60 -1.46 14.96
C GLY A 401 15.70 -1.43 16.03
N TYR A 402 16.23 -2.60 16.33
CA TYR A 402 17.40 -2.79 17.16
C TYR A 402 18.24 -3.96 16.64
N VAL A 403 19.51 -3.99 16.98
CA VAL A 403 20.42 -5.12 16.73
C VAL A 403 20.63 -5.85 18.05
N ASP A 404 20.44 -7.18 18.05
CA ASP A 404 20.65 -8.00 19.24
C ASP A 404 22.13 -8.36 19.46
N GLU A 405 22.41 -9.10 20.53
CA GLU A 405 23.77 -9.55 20.92
C GLU A 405 24.42 -10.49 19.90
N ASP A 406 23.60 -11.21 19.11
CA ASP A 406 24.05 -12.09 18.04
C ASP A 406 24.18 -11.39 16.67
N ASN A 407 24.02 -10.07 16.62
CA ASN A 407 24.02 -9.20 15.42
C ASN A 407 22.87 -9.46 14.45
N PHE A 408 21.71 -9.91 14.93
CA PHE A 408 20.47 -9.96 14.12
C PHE A 408 19.73 -8.63 14.24
N LEU A 409 19.21 -8.17 13.10
CA LEU A 409 18.38 -6.98 13.02
C LEU A 409 16.90 -7.34 13.26
N HIS A 410 16.30 -6.66 14.22
CA HIS A 410 14.86 -6.77 14.52
C HIS A 410 14.17 -5.45 14.19
N LEU A 411 13.13 -5.52 13.34
CA LEU A 411 12.33 -4.35 13.00
C LEU A 411 11.16 -4.20 13.99
N THR A 412 10.96 -3.00 14.49
CA THR A 412 9.88 -2.67 15.44
C THR A 412 8.82 -1.76 14.84
N GLY A 413 9.04 -1.18 13.67
CA GLY A 413 8.06 -0.32 13.01
C GLY A 413 8.65 0.60 11.95
N ARG A 414 7.84 1.58 11.54
CA ARG A 414 8.28 2.71 10.73
C ARG A 414 8.02 4.00 11.46
N ILE A 415 8.93 4.94 11.38
CA ILE A 415 8.79 6.26 12.02
C ILE A 415 7.47 6.93 11.65
N LYS A 416 7.10 6.88 10.36
CA LYS A 416 5.86 7.48 9.83
C LYS A 416 4.57 6.72 10.18
N ASP A 417 4.67 5.46 10.59
CA ASP A 417 3.52 4.60 10.88
C ASP A 417 3.26 4.50 12.39
N ILE A 418 4.15 5.06 13.22
CA ILE A 418 3.97 5.14 14.68
C ILE A 418 2.66 5.87 14.99
N ILE A 419 1.85 5.26 15.82
CA ILE A 419 0.58 5.83 16.29
C ILE A 419 0.85 6.66 17.53
N ILE A 420 0.49 7.95 17.48
CA ILE A 420 0.68 8.86 18.62
C ILE A 420 -0.63 8.99 19.38
N LYS A 421 -0.74 8.23 20.50
CA LYS A 421 -1.93 8.24 21.34
C LYS A 421 -1.64 8.83 22.70
N SER A 422 -2.22 9.99 23.01
CA SER A 422 -2.01 10.72 24.28
C SER A 422 -0.54 11.00 24.59
N GLY A 423 0.30 11.23 23.56
CA GLY A 423 1.74 11.47 23.71
C GLY A 423 2.62 10.23 23.74
N GLU A 424 2.03 9.03 23.77
CA GLU A 424 2.73 7.75 23.71
C GLU A 424 2.92 7.28 22.28
N ASN A 425 4.13 6.82 21.94
CA ASN A 425 4.48 6.25 20.66
C ASN A 425 4.16 4.74 20.66
N ILE A 426 3.24 4.32 19.79
CA ILE A 426 2.76 2.94 19.69
C ILE A 426 3.21 2.37 18.36
N SER A 427 3.95 1.25 18.40
CA SER A 427 4.29 0.48 17.20
C SER A 427 3.11 -0.38 16.75
N PRO A 428 2.58 -0.21 15.53
CA PRO A 428 1.55 -1.09 14.98
C PRO A 428 2.00 -2.55 14.92
N ILE A 429 3.25 -2.79 14.57
CA ILE A 429 3.82 -4.15 14.39
C ILE A 429 3.76 -4.95 15.68
N GLU A 430 4.04 -4.34 16.83
CA GLU A 430 3.94 -5.00 18.14
C GLU A 430 2.53 -5.57 18.38
N ILE A 431 1.52 -4.80 18.00
CA ILE A 431 0.11 -5.20 18.16
C ILE A 431 -0.28 -6.24 17.12
N GLU A 432 0.12 -6.05 15.85
CA GLU A 432 -0.10 -6.99 14.75
C GLU A 432 0.42 -8.38 15.09
N GLN A 433 1.63 -8.47 15.68
CA GLN A 433 2.23 -9.74 16.12
C GLN A 433 1.38 -10.47 17.16
N LYS A 434 0.68 -9.75 18.02
CA LYS A 434 -0.17 -10.36 19.06
C LYS A 434 -1.56 -10.74 18.54
N ILE A 435 -2.10 -10.00 17.59
CA ILE A 435 -3.39 -10.29 16.98
C ILE A 435 -3.31 -11.50 16.05
N ILE A 436 -2.23 -11.63 15.26
CA ILE A 436 -2.06 -12.74 14.30
C ILE A 436 -1.81 -14.11 14.97
N GLU A 437 -1.50 -14.13 16.27
CA GLU A 437 -1.42 -15.39 17.04
C GLU A 437 -2.79 -16.11 17.12
N ASN A 438 -3.90 -15.40 16.87
CA ASN A 438 -5.23 -15.97 16.88
C ASN A 438 -5.52 -16.79 15.61
N GLU A 439 -5.92 -18.05 15.78
CA GLU A 439 -6.11 -19.04 14.70
C GLU A 439 -7.19 -18.69 13.66
N CYS A 440 -8.11 -17.77 13.97
CA CYS A 440 -9.12 -17.34 13.00
C CYS A 440 -8.62 -16.19 12.10
N ILE A 441 -7.50 -15.56 12.40
CA ILE A 441 -7.02 -14.38 11.68
C ILE A 441 -5.99 -14.79 10.63
N LYS A 442 -6.30 -14.51 9.36
CA LYS A 442 -5.44 -14.74 8.20
C LYS A 442 -4.46 -13.58 7.98
N GLU A 443 -4.97 -12.35 8.07
CA GLU A 443 -4.18 -11.13 7.89
C GLU A 443 -4.59 -10.06 8.91
N VAL A 444 -3.63 -9.24 9.32
CA VAL A 444 -3.86 -8.11 10.22
C VAL A 444 -3.06 -6.89 9.80
N LYS A 445 -3.65 -5.72 9.93
CA LYS A 445 -2.97 -4.43 9.82
C LYS A 445 -3.51 -3.46 10.86
N VAL A 446 -2.61 -2.91 11.69
CA VAL A 446 -2.94 -1.92 12.71
C VAL A 446 -2.54 -0.53 12.24
N MET A 447 -3.41 0.44 12.42
CA MET A 447 -3.22 1.81 11.94
C MET A 447 -3.77 2.84 12.92
N GLY A 448 -3.14 4.03 12.93
CA GLY A 448 -3.68 5.19 13.65
C GLY A 448 -4.79 5.88 12.88
N ALA A 449 -5.84 6.25 13.60
CA ALA A 449 -6.92 7.10 13.08
C ALA A 449 -7.03 8.38 13.91
N PRO A 450 -7.35 9.54 13.30
CA PRO A 450 -7.53 10.80 14.05
C PRO A 450 -8.57 10.66 15.15
N HIS A 451 -8.23 11.13 16.36
CA HIS A 451 -9.10 11.10 17.51
C HIS A 451 -9.09 12.44 18.27
N PRO A 452 -10.27 13.04 18.58
CA PRO A 452 -10.35 14.42 19.06
C PRO A 452 -9.71 14.64 20.45
N VAL A 453 -9.55 13.57 21.24
CA VAL A 453 -9.03 13.67 22.63
C VAL A 453 -7.60 13.13 22.72
N THR A 454 -7.30 12.01 22.05
CA THR A 454 -6.02 11.30 22.20
C THR A 454 -5.04 11.55 21.06
N SER A 455 -5.32 12.51 20.17
CA SER A 455 -4.63 12.74 18.89
C SER A 455 -4.90 11.63 17.87
N GLU A 456 -4.57 10.38 18.20
CA GLU A 456 -4.92 9.21 17.43
C GLU A 456 -5.56 8.12 18.28
N SER A 457 -6.35 7.25 17.64
CA SER A 457 -6.81 5.96 18.18
C SER A 457 -6.12 4.82 17.43
N VAL A 458 -5.95 3.70 18.10
CA VAL A 458 -5.44 2.47 17.52
C VAL A 458 -6.60 1.70 16.91
N GLU A 459 -6.52 1.39 15.61
CA GLU A 459 -7.56 0.64 14.89
C GLU A 459 -6.93 -0.60 14.25
N ALA A 460 -7.62 -1.74 14.29
CA ALA A 460 -7.17 -3.00 13.69
C ALA A 460 -8.04 -3.36 12.49
N CYS A 461 -7.42 -3.61 11.34
CA CYS A 461 -8.04 -4.23 10.17
C CYS A 461 -7.63 -5.71 10.15
N ILE A 462 -8.58 -6.62 9.96
CA ILE A 462 -8.33 -8.06 9.95
C ILE A 462 -9.03 -8.74 8.78
N VAL A 463 -8.41 -9.81 8.27
CA VAL A 463 -9.01 -10.77 7.35
C VAL A 463 -9.08 -12.12 8.07
N LEU A 464 -10.20 -12.79 7.99
CA LEU A 464 -10.39 -14.10 8.62
C LEU A 464 -10.10 -15.24 7.64
N TYR A 465 -9.75 -16.40 8.16
CA TYR A 465 -9.78 -17.63 7.37
C TYR A 465 -11.22 -18.01 7.01
N ASP A 466 -11.42 -18.66 5.87
CA ASP A 466 -12.73 -19.07 5.38
C ASP A 466 -13.48 -19.91 6.41
N GLY A 467 -14.74 -19.55 6.66
CA GLY A 467 -15.61 -20.22 7.61
C GLY A 467 -15.31 -19.96 9.10
N LYS A 468 -14.30 -19.13 9.42
CA LYS A 468 -14.02 -18.71 10.80
C LYS A 468 -14.84 -17.49 11.20
N THR A 469 -15.15 -17.39 12.49
CA THR A 469 -15.82 -16.25 13.10
C THR A 469 -14.89 -15.57 14.09
N PHE A 470 -15.05 -14.25 14.24
CA PHE A 470 -14.23 -13.42 15.13
C PHE A 470 -15.04 -13.00 16.36
N ASP A 471 -14.48 -13.23 17.53
CA ASP A 471 -15.00 -12.76 18.81
C ASP A 471 -14.12 -11.60 19.31
N GLU A 472 -14.64 -10.38 19.17
CA GLU A 472 -13.91 -9.15 19.54
C GLU A 472 -13.68 -9.05 21.05
N GLU A 473 -14.66 -9.47 21.88
CA GLU A 473 -14.53 -9.42 23.33
C GLU A 473 -13.46 -10.38 23.84
N ALA A 474 -13.43 -11.60 23.30
CA ALA A 474 -12.39 -12.59 23.59
C ALA A 474 -11.00 -12.10 23.18
N MET A 475 -10.87 -11.50 21.98
CA MET A 475 -9.61 -10.92 21.50
C MET A 475 -9.13 -9.78 22.40
N ILE A 476 -10.01 -8.85 22.78
CA ILE A 476 -9.67 -7.76 23.71
C ILE A 476 -9.23 -8.31 25.07
N ALA A 477 -9.90 -9.34 25.57
CA ALA A 477 -9.53 -9.98 26.83
C ALA A 477 -8.14 -10.62 26.75
N GLU A 478 -7.83 -11.30 25.65
CA GLU A 478 -6.52 -11.89 25.38
C GLU A 478 -5.42 -10.82 25.30
N LEU A 479 -5.64 -9.77 24.51
CA LEU A 479 -4.68 -8.67 24.35
C LEU A 479 -4.38 -7.95 25.68
N LYS A 480 -5.35 -7.82 26.58
CA LYS A 480 -5.14 -7.25 27.92
C LYS A 480 -4.09 -8.01 28.75
N THR A 481 -3.86 -9.29 28.46
CA THR A 481 -2.84 -10.10 29.14
C THR A 481 -1.44 -9.99 28.49
N LYS A 482 -1.36 -9.52 27.24
CA LYS A 482 -0.14 -9.52 26.43
C LYS A 482 0.46 -8.13 26.21
N ILE A 483 -0.38 -7.08 26.17
CA ILE A 483 0.06 -5.70 25.88
C ILE A 483 -0.60 -4.68 26.80
N SER A 484 0.01 -3.51 26.91
CA SER A 484 -0.51 -2.41 27.73
C SER A 484 -1.87 -1.92 27.21
N LYS A 485 -2.78 -1.59 28.14
CA LYS A 485 -4.18 -1.23 27.86
C LYS A 485 -4.32 -0.10 26.80
N PHE A 486 -3.42 0.88 26.78
CA PHE A 486 -3.49 2.00 25.84
C PHE A 486 -3.14 1.59 24.40
N LYS A 487 -2.45 0.44 24.19
CA LYS A 487 -2.11 -0.14 22.89
C LYS A 487 -3.25 -0.97 22.27
N ILE A 488 -4.25 -1.37 23.07
CA ILE A 488 -5.34 -2.21 22.57
C ILE A 488 -6.14 -1.44 21.54
N PRO A 489 -6.45 -2.07 20.37
CA PRO A 489 -7.29 -1.47 19.35
C PRO A 489 -8.65 -1.02 19.91
N SER A 490 -9.11 0.14 19.44
CA SER A 490 -10.43 0.68 19.80
C SER A 490 -11.55 -0.06 19.06
N HIS A 491 -11.26 -0.51 17.82
CA HIS A 491 -12.19 -1.28 16.99
C HIS A 491 -11.43 -2.27 16.12
N PHE A 492 -12.12 -3.34 15.72
CA PHE A 492 -11.67 -4.32 14.75
C PHE A 492 -12.54 -4.26 13.50
N PHE A 493 -11.95 -4.00 12.34
CA PHE A 493 -12.64 -3.93 11.06
C PHE A 493 -12.34 -5.18 10.25
N ILE A 494 -13.35 -6.01 10.02
CA ILE A 494 -13.22 -7.25 9.25
C ILE A 494 -13.36 -6.93 7.76
N PHE A 495 -12.42 -7.42 6.94
CA PHE A 495 -12.41 -7.31 5.49
C PHE A 495 -12.38 -8.70 4.86
N ASP A 496 -12.98 -8.85 3.67
CA ASP A 496 -12.90 -10.09 2.91
C ASP A 496 -11.47 -10.33 2.38
N SER A 497 -10.79 -9.25 1.98
CA SER A 497 -9.38 -9.23 1.59
C SER A 497 -8.83 -7.81 1.73
N PHE A 498 -7.52 -7.67 1.89
CA PHE A 498 -6.88 -6.36 1.83
C PHE A 498 -6.62 -5.91 0.39
N PRO A 499 -6.69 -4.60 0.09
CA PRO A 499 -6.31 -4.07 -1.22
C PRO A 499 -4.81 -4.25 -1.44
N LEU A 500 -4.43 -4.68 -2.64
CA LEU A 500 -3.05 -4.91 -3.03
C LEU A 500 -2.62 -3.96 -4.14
N LEU A 501 -1.37 -3.53 -4.09
CA LEU A 501 -0.70 -2.87 -5.20
C LEU A 501 -0.38 -3.88 -6.31
N GLY A 502 -0.12 -3.41 -7.53
CA GLY A 502 0.20 -4.28 -8.66
C GLY A 502 1.44 -5.16 -8.52
N ASN A 503 2.24 -4.96 -7.48
CA ASN A 503 3.39 -5.80 -7.11
C ASN A 503 3.05 -6.84 -6.03
N GLY A 504 1.78 -7.00 -5.68
CA GLY A 504 1.31 -7.92 -4.65
C GLY A 504 1.51 -7.44 -3.20
N LYS A 505 2.06 -6.24 -2.98
CA LYS A 505 2.17 -5.65 -1.64
C LYS A 505 0.86 -5.01 -1.21
N LEU A 506 0.65 -4.96 0.10
CA LEU A 506 -0.49 -4.27 0.70
C LEU A 506 -0.55 -2.79 0.26
N ASP A 507 -1.68 -2.35 -0.27
CA ASP A 507 -1.99 -0.94 -0.44
C ASP A 507 -2.43 -0.33 0.91
N GLN A 508 -1.43 0.07 1.70
CA GLN A 508 -1.68 0.67 3.03
C GLN A 508 -2.55 1.93 2.95
N ARG A 509 -2.39 2.74 1.89
CA ARG A 509 -3.16 3.96 1.72
C ARG A 509 -4.62 3.65 1.43
N GLY A 510 -4.88 2.77 0.47
CA GLY A 510 -6.24 2.33 0.14
C GLY A 510 -6.93 1.66 1.33
N LEU A 511 -6.22 0.81 2.09
CA LEU A 511 -6.76 0.20 3.29
C LEU A 511 -7.08 1.24 4.37
N LYS A 512 -6.21 2.23 4.59
CA LYS A 512 -6.46 3.32 5.56
C LYS A 512 -7.69 4.14 5.19
N GLU A 513 -7.87 4.47 3.92
CA GLU A 513 -9.06 5.19 3.42
C GLU A 513 -10.34 4.39 3.66
N LEU A 514 -10.33 3.08 3.38
CA LEU A 514 -11.46 2.18 3.64
C LEU A 514 -11.77 2.07 5.14
N MET A 515 -10.76 1.91 5.98
CA MET A 515 -10.90 1.86 7.44
C MET A 515 -11.49 3.16 7.99
N LEU A 516 -10.97 4.32 7.57
CA LEU A 516 -11.46 5.63 8.00
C LEU A 516 -12.92 5.86 7.59
N LYS A 517 -13.33 5.39 6.39
CA LYS A 517 -14.74 5.43 5.96
C LYS A 517 -15.63 4.60 6.89
N ARG A 518 -15.21 3.38 7.25
CA ARG A 518 -15.95 2.53 8.20
C ARG A 518 -16.01 3.13 9.61
N LEU A 519 -14.88 3.69 10.08
CA LEU A 519 -14.81 4.35 11.39
C LEU A 519 -15.70 5.60 11.44
N LYS A 520 -15.75 6.41 10.37
CA LYS A 520 -16.67 7.55 10.26
C LYS A 520 -18.12 7.09 10.41
N LYS A 521 -18.49 6.01 9.71
CA LYS A 521 -19.84 5.43 9.79
C LYS A 521 -20.17 4.97 11.21
N LEU A 522 -19.28 4.20 11.84
CA LEU A 522 -19.45 3.73 13.24
C LEU A 522 -19.62 4.88 14.23
N ARG A 523 -18.80 5.93 14.11
CA ARG A 523 -18.90 7.11 14.96
C ARG A 523 -20.21 7.88 14.76
N LEU A 524 -20.72 7.91 13.52
CA LEU A 524 -22.03 8.49 13.22
C LEU A 524 -23.17 7.65 13.78
N GLU A 525 -23.11 6.33 13.67
CA GLU A 525 -24.10 5.42 14.26
C GLU A 525 -24.22 5.67 15.74
N HIS A 526 -23.12 5.72 16.48
CA HIS A 526 -23.12 5.98 17.93
C HIS A 526 -23.64 7.38 18.30
N LYS A 527 -23.34 8.41 17.49
CA LYS A 527 -23.90 9.76 17.70
C LYS A 527 -25.41 9.78 17.44
N ILE A 528 -25.86 9.09 16.42
CA ILE A 528 -27.27 9.03 16.02
C ILE A 528 -28.10 8.24 17.03
N GLU A 529 -27.57 7.16 17.60
CA GLU A 529 -28.21 6.42 18.70
C GLU A 529 -28.45 7.31 19.92
N LYS A 530 -27.54 8.24 20.21
CA LYS A 530 -27.67 9.21 21.33
C LYS A 530 -28.45 10.46 20.97
N GLY A 531 -28.88 10.63 19.72
CA GLY A 531 -29.51 11.85 19.22
C GLY A 531 -28.49 12.88 18.77
N PHE A 532 -28.11 12.77 17.50
CA PHE A 532 -27.12 13.68 16.89
C PHE A 532 -27.69 15.10 16.76
N HIS A 533 -27.19 16.02 17.59
CA HIS A 533 -27.59 17.43 17.54
C HIS A 533 -27.06 18.10 16.29
N VAL A 534 -27.96 18.75 15.53
CA VAL A 534 -27.61 19.37 14.25
C VAL A 534 -27.66 20.89 14.33
N ASN A 535 -28.70 21.44 14.94
CA ASN A 535 -28.92 22.88 14.95
C ASN A 535 -29.64 23.34 16.24
N THR A 536 -29.33 24.55 16.67
CA THR A 536 -30.08 25.29 17.70
C THR A 536 -30.33 26.70 17.19
N THR A 537 -31.59 27.13 17.25
CA THR A 537 -32.01 28.49 16.92
C THR A 537 -32.86 29.02 18.09
N THR A 538 -32.59 30.23 18.54
CA THR A 538 -33.40 30.90 19.54
C THR A 538 -34.10 32.11 18.92
N VAL A 539 -35.38 32.24 19.12
CA VAL A 539 -36.21 33.34 18.61
C VAL A 539 -36.99 33.96 19.77
N ASP A 540 -37.32 35.26 19.60
CA ASP A 540 -38.22 35.90 20.50
C ASP A 540 -39.67 35.43 20.25
N ASN A 541 -40.56 35.53 21.24
CA ASN A 541 -41.97 35.14 21.11
C ASN A 541 -42.76 36.18 20.27
N ASP A 542 -42.33 36.40 19.02
CA ASP A 542 -42.92 37.30 18.06
C ASP A 542 -43.42 36.54 16.82
N GLU A 543 -44.58 36.90 16.31
CA GLU A 543 -45.14 36.32 15.07
C GLU A 543 -44.17 36.40 13.88
N LEU A 544 -43.32 37.43 13.85
CA LEU A 544 -42.27 37.57 12.82
C LEU A 544 -41.22 36.44 12.82
N ALA A 545 -41.11 35.71 13.92
CA ALA A 545 -40.19 34.59 14.04
C ALA A 545 -40.66 33.32 13.27
N VAL A 546 -41.94 33.19 12.99
CA VAL A 546 -42.52 31.98 12.36
C VAL A 546 -41.89 31.70 10.97
N THR A 547 -41.88 32.70 10.10
CA THR A 547 -41.40 32.54 8.69
C THR A 547 -39.93 32.15 8.62
N PRO A 548 -38.97 32.79 9.35
CA PRO A 548 -37.57 32.37 9.35
C PRO A 548 -37.33 30.95 9.87
N VAL A 549 -38.05 30.55 10.94
CA VAL A 549 -37.94 29.21 11.50
C VAL A 549 -38.44 28.16 10.52
N LEU A 550 -39.58 28.37 9.88
CA LEU A 550 -40.11 27.47 8.84
C LEU A 550 -39.15 27.36 7.64
N GLY A 551 -38.56 28.47 7.22
CA GLY A 551 -37.56 28.51 6.16
C GLY A 551 -36.31 27.64 6.50
N LEU A 552 -35.79 27.77 7.72
CA LEU A 552 -34.66 26.96 8.21
C LEU A 552 -34.99 25.48 8.21
N ILE A 553 -36.11 25.10 8.83
CA ILE A 553 -36.54 23.69 8.96
C ILE A 553 -36.87 23.09 7.60
N GLY A 554 -37.54 23.85 6.71
CA GLY A 554 -37.85 23.38 5.37
C GLY A 554 -36.62 23.16 4.50
N THR A 555 -35.64 24.05 4.61
CA THR A 555 -34.35 23.87 3.93
C THR A 555 -33.65 22.62 4.43
N PHE A 556 -33.57 22.46 5.75
CA PHE A 556 -32.92 21.29 6.35
C PHE A 556 -33.64 19.98 6.02
N ALA A 557 -34.97 19.95 6.07
CA ALA A 557 -35.75 18.76 5.70
C ALA A 557 -35.50 18.33 4.24
N LYS A 558 -35.36 19.28 3.31
CA LYS A 558 -34.99 19.00 1.91
C LYS A 558 -33.58 18.51 1.77
N GLU A 559 -32.62 19.07 2.51
CA GLU A 559 -31.22 18.63 2.50
C GLU A 559 -31.07 17.17 2.94
N ILE A 560 -31.83 16.73 3.94
CA ILE A 560 -31.84 15.35 4.45
C ILE A 560 -32.83 14.45 3.67
N LYS A 561 -33.30 14.88 2.49
CA LYS A 561 -34.06 14.07 1.54
C LYS A 561 -35.47 13.67 1.95
N PHE A 562 -36.17 14.42 2.82
CA PHE A 562 -37.60 14.28 2.93
C PHE A 562 -38.29 14.70 1.63
N SER A 563 -39.36 13.96 1.26
CA SER A 563 -40.18 14.34 0.12
C SER A 563 -40.85 15.72 0.32
N GLU A 564 -41.25 16.36 -0.76
CA GLU A 564 -41.94 17.66 -0.70
C GLU A 564 -43.19 17.59 0.18
N LYS A 565 -44.00 16.55 -0.02
CA LYS A 565 -45.21 16.29 0.80
C LYS A 565 -44.88 16.11 2.28
N ARG A 566 -43.79 15.37 2.61
CA ARG A 566 -43.38 15.15 3.99
C ARG A 566 -42.83 16.41 4.63
N THR A 567 -42.07 17.18 3.87
CA THR A 567 -41.57 18.50 4.29
C THR A 567 -42.72 19.42 4.65
N ASP A 568 -43.76 19.53 3.82
CA ASP A 568 -44.95 20.35 4.11
C ASP A 568 -45.67 19.90 5.40
N GLN A 569 -45.80 18.61 5.63
CA GLN A 569 -46.36 18.06 6.87
C GLN A 569 -45.54 18.44 8.14
N ILE A 570 -44.22 18.38 8.01
CA ILE A 570 -43.29 18.81 9.07
C ILE A 570 -43.46 20.29 9.36
N LEU A 571 -43.51 21.12 8.32
CA LEU A 571 -43.67 22.55 8.44
C LEU A 571 -45.04 22.93 9.04
N GLU A 572 -46.12 22.22 8.71
CA GLU A 572 -47.45 22.42 9.29
C GLU A 572 -47.47 22.12 10.80
N ALA A 573 -46.85 21.01 11.23
CA ALA A 573 -46.74 20.66 12.64
C ALA A 573 -45.88 21.65 13.44
N VAL A 574 -44.72 22.06 12.84
CA VAL A 574 -43.80 23.03 13.45
C VAL A 574 -44.47 24.40 13.58
N LYS A 575 -45.19 24.83 12.54
CA LYS A 575 -45.92 26.09 12.53
C LYS A 575 -46.95 26.10 13.66
N ALA A 576 -47.77 25.04 13.76
CA ALA A 576 -48.79 24.96 14.80
C ALA A 576 -48.19 25.02 16.20
N MET A 577 -47.05 24.34 16.46
CA MET A 577 -46.36 24.40 17.75
C MET A 577 -45.79 25.79 18.04
N LEU A 578 -45.17 26.42 17.04
CA LEU A 578 -44.52 27.73 17.21
C LEU A 578 -45.56 28.82 17.46
N GLU A 579 -46.64 28.86 16.71
CA GLU A 579 -47.75 29.79 16.90
C GLU A 579 -48.40 29.65 18.28
N GLU A 580 -48.61 28.41 18.71
CA GLU A 580 -49.14 28.11 20.05
C GLU A 580 -48.19 28.62 21.15
N ARG A 581 -46.87 28.40 21.03
CA ARG A 581 -45.90 28.88 22.02
C ARG A 581 -45.75 30.41 22.03
N ILE A 582 -45.82 31.06 20.86
CA ILE A 582 -45.79 32.50 20.76
C ILE A 582 -47.01 33.14 21.41
N LEU A 583 -48.21 32.61 21.15
CA LEU A 583 -49.47 33.19 21.64
C LEU A 583 -49.78 32.89 23.09
N ASN A 584 -49.38 31.71 23.59
CA ASN A 584 -49.87 31.21 24.88
C ASN A 584 -48.82 30.99 25.95
N ALA A 585 -47.52 30.97 25.62
CA ALA A 585 -46.47 30.62 26.59
C ALA A 585 -46.09 31.78 27.51
N TYR A 586 -46.18 33.00 27.03
CA TYR A 586 -45.70 34.18 27.75
C TYR A 586 -46.79 35.24 27.88
N THR A 587 -46.78 35.93 29.01
CA THR A 587 -47.57 37.13 29.24
C THR A 587 -46.80 38.39 28.84
N ASP A 588 -45.50 38.27 28.60
CA ASP A 588 -44.59 39.32 28.27
C ASP A 588 -43.52 38.81 27.29
N VAL A 589 -42.44 39.53 27.02
CA VAL A 589 -41.37 39.12 26.11
C VAL A 589 -40.62 37.90 26.65
N GLY A 590 -40.50 36.86 25.82
CA GLY A 590 -39.78 35.64 26.13
C GLY A 590 -39.05 35.06 24.93
N GLN A 591 -38.26 34.01 25.17
CA GLN A 591 -37.47 33.35 24.11
C GLN A 591 -37.84 31.85 23.99
N ILE A 592 -37.94 31.42 22.74
CA ILE A 592 -38.19 30.01 22.38
C ILE A 592 -36.95 29.48 21.72
N THR A 593 -36.33 28.44 22.25
CA THR A 593 -35.18 27.74 21.68
C THR A 593 -35.68 26.51 20.92
N ILE A 594 -35.30 26.40 19.67
CA ILE A 594 -35.64 25.29 18.76
C ILE A 594 -34.39 24.49 18.50
N GLN A 595 -34.43 23.17 18.73
CA GLN A 595 -33.31 22.25 18.52
C GLN A 595 -33.71 21.12 17.58
N ILE A 596 -32.83 20.76 16.67
CA ILE A 596 -33.00 19.65 15.73
C ILE A 596 -32.00 18.56 16.09
N HIS A 597 -32.50 17.35 16.31
CA HIS A 597 -31.73 16.15 16.58
C HIS A 597 -32.08 15.04 15.59
N LEU A 598 -31.07 14.29 15.16
CA LEU A 598 -31.25 13.12 14.29
C LEU A 598 -31.08 11.86 15.11
N PHE A 599 -32.02 10.95 14.97
CA PHE A 599 -32.01 9.60 15.52
C PHE A 599 -32.08 8.59 14.36
N LYS A 600 -31.77 7.33 14.65
CA LYS A 600 -31.79 6.27 13.64
C LYS A 600 -33.16 6.17 12.94
N GLU A 601 -34.24 6.32 13.71
CA GLU A 601 -35.61 6.14 13.24
C GLU A 601 -36.30 7.45 12.84
N CYS A 602 -35.81 8.60 13.31
CA CYS A 602 -36.53 9.86 13.13
C CYS A 602 -35.64 11.12 13.22
N MET A 603 -36.14 12.21 12.69
CA MET A 603 -35.72 13.56 13.05
C MET A 603 -36.58 14.05 14.23
N ARG A 604 -35.96 14.55 15.29
CA ARG A 604 -36.63 15.18 16.43
C ARG A 604 -36.45 16.67 16.38
N ILE A 605 -37.56 17.40 16.48
CA ILE A 605 -37.58 18.86 16.69
C ILE A 605 -38.07 19.12 18.12
N GLN A 606 -37.29 19.87 18.89
CA GLN A 606 -37.60 20.24 20.25
C GLN A 606 -37.78 21.75 20.38
N PHE A 607 -38.84 22.15 21.04
CA PHE A 607 -39.08 23.53 21.46
C PHE A 607 -38.85 23.62 22.97
N ARG A 608 -38.06 24.58 23.40
CA ARG A 608 -37.75 24.81 24.81
C ARG A 608 -38.01 26.26 25.16
N ASP A 609 -38.77 26.49 26.20
CA ASP A 609 -39.09 27.82 26.70
C ASP A 609 -39.26 27.84 28.23
N GLN A 610 -39.29 29.04 28.83
CA GLN A 610 -39.55 29.29 30.24
C GLN A 610 -40.89 30.00 30.46
N GLY A 611 -41.81 29.87 29.50
CA GLY A 611 -43.13 30.52 29.60
C GLY A 611 -43.94 30.08 30.81
N ASP A 612 -44.72 30.98 31.29
CA ASP A 612 -45.53 30.81 32.53
C ASP A 612 -46.65 29.80 32.37
N LYS A 613 -47.12 29.60 31.13
CA LYS A 613 -48.21 28.67 30.83
C LYS A 613 -47.68 27.40 30.21
N TYR A 614 -47.86 26.29 30.91
CA TYR A 614 -47.68 24.95 30.36
C TYR A 614 -48.85 24.60 29.43
N PHE A 615 -48.63 23.78 28.43
CA PHE A 615 -49.64 23.30 27.49
C PHE A 615 -50.80 22.66 28.28
N VAL A 616 -51.96 23.34 28.38
CA VAL A 616 -53.10 22.87 29.15
C VAL A 616 -54.07 22.16 28.23
N GLU A 617 -54.34 20.88 28.49
CA GLU A 617 -55.23 20.02 27.69
C GLU A 617 -56.68 20.50 27.60
N ASP A 618 -57.08 21.48 28.41
CA ASP A 618 -58.46 21.95 28.52
C ASP A 618 -58.79 23.21 27.68
N ASP A 619 -57.80 23.85 27.04
CA ASP A 619 -58.02 24.96 26.11
C ASP A 619 -58.37 24.43 24.71
N GLU A 620 -59.41 25.00 24.08
CA GLU A 620 -59.90 24.56 22.78
C GLU A 620 -58.89 24.86 21.67
N ASN A 621 -58.07 25.92 21.79
CA ASN A 621 -56.97 26.21 20.89
C ASN A 621 -55.83 25.21 21.05
N ALA A 622 -55.48 24.87 22.27
CA ALA A 622 -54.47 23.84 22.58
C ALA A 622 -54.88 22.47 22.05
N LYS A 623 -56.17 22.10 22.16
CA LYS A 623 -56.73 20.89 21.59
C LYS A 623 -56.62 20.84 20.07
N ASN A 624 -56.85 21.94 19.39
CA ASN A 624 -56.73 22.03 17.93
C ASN A 624 -55.27 21.97 17.48
N THR A 625 -54.36 22.63 18.17
CA THR A 625 -52.92 22.55 17.95
C THR A 625 -52.38 21.14 18.15
N ALA A 626 -52.73 20.51 19.26
CA ALA A 626 -52.36 19.12 19.55
C ALA A 626 -52.88 18.16 18.46
N LYS A 627 -54.12 18.35 17.99
CA LYS A 627 -54.70 17.56 16.90
C LYS A 627 -53.95 17.73 15.58
N THR A 628 -53.51 18.94 15.27
CA THR A 628 -52.70 19.22 14.09
C THR A 628 -51.31 18.58 14.20
N ILE A 629 -50.63 18.72 15.33
CA ILE A 629 -49.33 18.11 15.57
C ILE A 629 -49.41 16.60 15.49
N LEU A 630 -50.33 15.98 16.25
CA LEU A 630 -50.51 14.52 16.32
C LEU A 630 -50.88 13.89 14.96
N LYS A 631 -51.38 14.65 14.02
CA LYS A 631 -51.66 14.17 12.64
C LYS A 631 -50.39 13.84 11.86
N TYR A 632 -49.28 14.52 12.15
CA TYR A 632 -48.06 14.45 11.30
C TYR A 632 -46.83 13.91 12.02
N VAL A 633 -46.83 13.89 13.37
CA VAL A 633 -45.71 13.37 14.15
C VAL A 633 -45.89 11.89 14.47
N SER A 634 -44.78 11.17 14.55
CA SER A 634 -44.79 9.76 15.01
C SER A 634 -44.78 9.62 16.54
N ASN A 635 -44.25 10.61 17.22
CA ASN A 635 -44.26 10.68 18.68
C ASN A 635 -44.25 12.15 19.11
N TYR A 636 -44.97 12.45 20.20
CA TYR A 636 -45.05 13.76 20.82
C TYR A 636 -44.86 13.64 22.31
N LYS A 637 -43.96 14.43 22.90
CA LYS A 637 -43.67 14.39 24.34
C LYS A 637 -43.48 15.79 24.89
N THR A 638 -44.02 16.04 26.08
CA THR A 638 -43.83 17.29 26.82
C THR A 638 -43.17 16.99 28.17
N GLU A 639 -42.21 17.80 28.56
CA GLU A 639 -41.50 17.67 29.84
C GLU A 639 -41.26 19.06 30.43
N LYS A 640 -41.27 19.17 31.79
CA LYS A 640 -40.87 20.39 32.49
C LYS A 640 -39.77 20.04 33.49
N ASP A 641 -38.66 20.73 33.43
CA ASP A 641 -37.53 20.48 34.33
C ASP A 641 -37.69 21.21 35.70
N SER A 642 -36.79 20.92 36.63
CA SER A 642 -36.79 21.52 37.98
C SER A 642 -36.51 23.04 37.97
N LYS A 643 -36.06 23.59 36.82
CA LYS A 643 -35.81 25.03 36.64
C LYS A 643 -36.96 25.75 35.95
N GLY A 644 -38.06 25.02 35.68
CA GLY A 644 -39.24 25.57 35.04
C GLY A 644 -39.20 25.62 33.52
N VAL A 645 -38.14 25.06 32.89
CA VAL A 645 -38.03 24.99 31.41
C VAL A 645 -38.94 23.90 30.87
N SER A 646 -39.86 24.28 30.02
CA SER A 646 -40.73 23.36 29.29
C SER A 646 -40.06 22.90 28.00
N THR A 647 -40.12 21.59 27.70
CA THR A 647 -39.59 21.00 26.49
C THR A 647 -40.69 20.24 25.76
N TYR A 648 -40.91 20.56 24.49
CA TYR A 648 -41.89 19.92 23.63
C TYR A 648 -41.14 19.23 22.51
N SER A 649 -41.25 17.91 22.41
CA SER A 649 -40.50 17.07 21.44
C SER A 649 -41.44 16.50 20.40
N MET A 650 -41.13 16.68 19.12
CA MET A 650 -41.88 16.16 17.98
C MET A 650 -40.96 15.27 17.13
N ASP A 651 -41.30 14.00 16.98
CA ASP A 651 -40.55 13.02 16.18
C ASP A 651 -41.18 12.85 14.79
N PHE A 652 -40.37 12.92 13.76
CA PHE A 652 -40.77 12.70 12.37
C PHE A 652 -39.99 11.53 11.83
N ASN A 653 -40.62 10.37 11.65
CA ASN A 653 -39.98 9.17 11.13
C ASN A 653 -39.49 9.40 9.70
N TRP A 654 -38.38 8.73 9.38
CA TRP A 654 -37.85 8.71 8.02
C TRP A 654 -38.86 8.05 7.06
N GLU A 655 -38.80 8.46 5.80
CA GLU A 655 -39.57 7.80 4.75
C GLU A 655 -38.94 6.43 4.44
N ASN A 656 -39.74 5.50 3.91
CA ASN A 656 -39.34 4.11 3.70
C ASN A 656 -38.04 3.99 2.91
N GLY A 657 -37.10 3.21 3.45
CA GLY A 657 -35.80 2.93 2.85
C GLY A 657 -34.71 3.99 3.04
N PHE A 658 -35.02 5.10 3.73
CA PHE A 658 -33.99 6.11 4.01
C PHE A 658 -33.15 5.72 5.23
N ASN A 659 -31.82 5.73 5.05
CA ASN A 659 -30.85 5.50 6.12
C ASN A 659 -30.01 6.77 6.35
N ILE A 660 -30.26 7.45 7.45
CA ILE A 660 -29.58 8.71 7.80
C ILE A 660 -28.08 8.52 8.05
N VAL A 661 -27.67 7.36 8.53
CA VAL A 661 -26.25 7.06 8.77
C VAL A 661 -25.49 7.01 7.46
N ASP A 662 -26.00 6.24 6.49
CA ASP A 662 -25.38 6.11 5.17
C ASP A 662 -25.34 7.46 4.44
N PHE A 663 -26.43 8.22 4.51
CA PHE A 663 -26.51 9.55 3.92
C PHE A 663 -25.47 10.52 4.49
N LEU A 664 -25.27 10.54 5.81
CA LEU A 664 -24.29 11.41 6.45
C LEU A 664 -22.83 10.91 6.32
N ALA A 665 -22.63 9.61 6.14
CA ALA A 665 -21.31 9.03 5.93
C ALA A 665 -20.77 9.36 4.53
N ASP A 666 -21.66 9.49 3.54
CA ASP A 666 -21.30 9.82 2.16
C ASP A 666 -21.10 11.34 1.91
N LYS A 667 -21.59 12.21 2.81
CA LYS A 667 -21.26 13.64 2.87
C LYS A 667 -19.98 13.90 3.65
#